data_b4a9fa058759abafcc61c74ec48b1fc6
#
_entry.id   b4a9fa058759abafcc61c74ec48b1fc6
#
_cell.length_a   1.000
_cell.length_b   1.000
_cell.length_c   1.000
_cell.angle_alpha   90.00
_cell.angle_beta   90.00
_cell.angle_gamma   90.00
#
_symmetry.space_group_name_H-M   'P 1'
#
loop_
_entity.id
_entity.type
_entity.pdbx_description
1 polymer ?
#
loop_
_entity_poly.entity_id
_entity_poly.type
_entity_poly.pdbx_seq_one_letter_code
_entity_poly.pdbx_strand_id
1 'polypeptide(L)'
;MKRIALLLTAFLVAIVSLSQTLNVEVGNVTYKIPAVQAGDMIYSNGTHVEIMGKSYALSEVESMYVDESAVVDNTVDVSYNGTSAAVTVAGNIAKYLTITTRNAHVSIVQDATVTDEITYTFSGTSTNGSFYMDGETKASFVLKGLTLNNPDSAAINIRDGKRISVELADGTTNTLTDGSGGSQKACFAVKGHTEFKGGGTLNITGNTAHAFWGKEYVQLKKTVGAINILGAVGDGFNVNQFFQQNGGAVTIKNVGDDGIQLSFKTDDNDQIIPISDDEDNTCEVIIKGGTLDITATGKATKCIKSEGTVTVADGTLTLKASGAIDLTDTSDPSYTAGIKAQSFVQNGGTIAMTITGTAGRGVSAEDAITTNGGTLTINNSGAGQTASSDNYTAKGLKALNIALNAGVITINMSGTGGKGIRVGDGTQTTSWNRTTYTNVKGSYTQGLADGTGPTLTVNTTGSTLSSGSSGGGGGRPGGGGWGPGGGGMGQSGSDAKAIKAICAITLYGGETTVTTKTNGAEGLESKTSVDVRGGKHYFQCYDDCINSAGKIVFNGGVAVCYSTGNDAVDSNLGSTGAITIGDGVVFAYMTKGDPDEGFDCDNNSYIQITGTGIGISAGGKQSSTSGTVSNAKQGYAFLSSPSSYAANTYYTLADASGNNLVTYSFAAKVSNSLSFITAKGMTKSGTYNIWSSTTAPTDATTAFHGLYLGSSAVGSNKVYSFTAK
;
A
#
# COMPACT_ATOMS: atom_id res chain seq x y z
N MET A 1 42.52 -55.68 6.97
CA MET A 1 42.68 -55.82 5.50
C MET A 1 42.27 -57.21 4.97
N LYS A 2 42.81 -58.33 5.42
CA LYS A 2 42.37 -59.68 4.93
C LYS A 2 40.93 -60.05 5.23
N ARG A 3 40.27 -59.54 6.27
CA ARG A 3 38.86 -59.81 6.60
C ARG A 3 37.88 -59.03 5.70
N ILE A 4 38.27 -57.84 5.26
CA ILE A 4 37.44 -57.00 4.37
C ILE A 4 37.50 -57.57 2.93
N ALA A 5 38.64 -58.00 2.47
CA ALA A 5 38.78 -58.65 1.14
C ALA A 5 38.03 -60.00 1.05
N LEU A 6 37.92 -60.75 2.16
CA LEU A 6 37.20 -62.02 2.20
C LEU A 6 35.66 -61.84 2.27
N LEU A 7 35.21 -60.75 2.87
CA LEU A 7 33.80 -60.34 2.84
C LEU A 7 33.37 -59.86 1.46
N LEU A 8 34.20 -59.12 0.73
CA LEU A 8 33.91 -58.67 -0.62
C LEU A 8 33.75 -59.83 -1.61
N THR A 9 34.60 -60.91 -1.51
CA THR A 9 34.53 -62.10 -2.39
C THR A 9 33.33 -63.00 -2.04
N ALA A 10 32.89 -63.04 -0.81
CA ALA A 10 31.68 -63.80 -0.41
C ALA A 10 30.37 -63.14 -0.82
N PHE A 11 30.37 -61.81 -0.96
CA PHE A 11 29.20 -61.02 -1.39
C PHE A 11 28.85 -61.14 -2.86
N LEU A 12 29.79 -61.53 -3.70
CA LEU A 12 29.60 -61.60 -5.18
C LEU A 12 28.77 -62.79 -5.69
N VAL A 13 28.37 -63.75 -4.83
CA VAL A 13 27.77 -65.02 -5.27
C VAL A 13 26.29 -65.19 -4.86
N ALA A 14 25.77 -64.40 -4.02
CA ALA A 14 24.36 -64.46 -3.70
C ALA A 14 23.79 -63.06 -3.84
N ILE A 15 23.09 -62.81 -4.93
CA ILE A 15 21.88 -62.01 -4.87
C ILE A 15 21.47 -61.53 -6.25
N VAL A 16 20.35 -61.88 -6.69
CA VAL A 16 19.54 -61.12 -7.60
C VAL A 16 18.10 -61.16 -7.09
N SER A 17 17.79 -60.33 -6.10
CA SER A 17 16.43 -59.81 -6.01
C SER A 17 16.45 -58.40 -6.47
N LEU A 18 15.56 -58.02 -7.35
CA LEU A 18 15.41 -56.65 -7.93
C LEU A 18 15.13 -55.54 -6.89
N SER A 19 15.03 -55.89 -5.58
CA SER A 19 14.67 -54.99 -4.47
C SER A 19 15.80 -54.78 -3.43
N GLN A 20 17.01 -55.30 -3.68
CA GLN A 20 18.09 -55.16 -2.70
C GLN A 20 18.97 -53.95 -2.96
N THR A 21 19.43 -53.34 -1.89
CA THR A 21 20.29 -52.14 -1.90
C THR A 21 21.61 -52.44 -1.18
N LEU A 22 22.73 -52.19 -1.86
CA LEU A 22 24.02 -52.11 -1.25
C LEU A 22 24.18 -50.72 -0.57
N ASN A 23 24.44 -50.73 0.72
CA ASN A 23 24.79 -49.54 1.48
C ASN A 23 26.31 -49.48 1.68
N VAL A 24 26.91 -48.32 1.39
CA VAL A 24 28.33 -48.03 1.65
C VAL A 24 28.39 -46.87 2.61
N GLU A 25 28.88 -47.11 3.82
CA GLU A 25 28.99 -46.10 4.87
C GLU A 25 30.40 -45.51 4.92
N VAL A 26 30.49 -44.17 4.83
CA VAL A 26 31.71 -43.39 4.95
C VAL A 26 31.45 -42.25 5.94
N GLY A 27 31.92 -42.42 7.17
CA GLY A 27 31.57 -41.50 8.26
C GLY A 27 30.04 -41.41 8.44
N ASN A 28 29.52 -40.19 8.44
CA ASN A 28 28.08 -39.95 8.56
C ASN A 28 27.31 -40.01 7.22
N VAL A 29 27.95 -40.49 6.14
CA VAL A 29 27.34 -40.54 4.81
C VAL A 29 27.08 -41.99 4.39
N THR A 30 25.84 -42.34 4.09
CA THR A 30 25.47 -43.65 3.53
C THR A 30 25.13 -43.51 2.06
N TYR A 31 25.85 -44.20 1.19
CA TYR A 31 25.53 -44.27 -0.23
C TYR A 31 24.68 -45.50 -0.50
N LYS A 32 23.51 -45.32 -1.05
CA LYS A 32 22.53 -46.37 -1.40
C LYS A 32 22.60 -46.70 -2.87
N ILE A 33 23.02 -47.91 -3.20
CA ILE A 33 23.28 -48.38 -4.54
C ILE A 33 22.35 -49.57 -4.84
N PRO A 34 21.49 -49.53 -5.88
CA PRO A 34 20.73 -50.71 -6.28
C PRO A 34 21.64 -51.89 -6.49
N ALA A 35 21.38 -53.04 -5.87
CA ALA A 35 22.26 -54.22 -5.91
C ALA A 35 22.54 -54.70 -7.32
N VAL A 36 21.56 -54.52 -8.24
CA VAL A 36 21.72 -54.86 -9.67
C VAL A 36 22.76 -53.97 -10.39
N GLN A 37 23.10 -52.79 -9.85
CA GLN A 37 24.07 -51.86 -10.40
C GLN A 37 25.43 -51.95 -9.62
N ALA A 38 25.47 -52.65 -8.49
CA ALA A 38 26.66 -52.85 -7.69
C ALA A 38 27.62 -53.92 -8.28
N GLY A 39 27.17 -54.67 -9.28
CA GLY A 39 27.97 -55.74 -9.88
C GLY A 39 29.22 -55.29 -10.62
N ASP A 40 29.34 -54.02 -10.99
CA ASP A 40 30.50 -53.44 -11.69
C ASP A 40 31.48 -52.74 -10.73
N MET A 41 31.75 -53.38 -9.59
CA MET A 41 32.76 -52.86 -8.65
C MET A 41 34.17 -52.99 -9.23
N ILE A 42 34.88 -51.86 -9.35
CA ILE A 42 36.26 -51.82 -9.82
C ILE A 42 37.17 -51.62 -8.61
N TYR A 43 38.03 -52.57 -8.36
CA TYR A 43 39.00 -52.51 -7.29
C TYR A 43 40.33 -51.95 -7.82
N SER A 44 40.78 -50.81 -7.33
CA SER A 44 41.96 -50.13 -7.82
C SER A 44 43.05 -50.01 -6.74
N ASN A 45 44.30 -50.41 -7.09
CA ASN A 45 45.53 -50.26 -6.30
C ASN A 45 45.48 -50.78 -4.84
N GLY A 46 44.56 -51.68 -4.51
CA GLY A 46 44.42 -52.25 -3.19
C GLY A 46 43.92 -51.25 -2.10
N THR A 47 43.55 -50.04 -2.49
CA THR A 47 43.16 -48.96 -1.58
C THR A 47 41.80 -48.33 -1.85
N HIS A 48 41.23 -48.54 -3.02
CA HIS A 48 39.95 -47.96 -3.39
C HIS A 48 39.01 -48.99 -4.07
N VAL A 49 37.71 -48.79 -3.87
CA VAL A 49 36.67 -49.46 -4.65
C VAL A 49 35.85 -48.40 -5.37
N GLU A 50 35.63 -48.58 -6.67
CA GLU A 50 34.78 -47.74 -7.48
C GLU A 50 33.47 -48.44 -7.75
N ILE A 51 32.35 -47.78 -7.50
CA ILE A 51 31.00 -48.25 -7.72
C ILE A 51 30.17 -47.15 -8.38
N MET A 52 29.57 -47.39 -9.53
CA MET A 52 28.83 -46.40 -10.30
C MET A 52 29.62 -45.10 -10.61
N GLY A 53 30.96 -45.23 -10.78
CA GLY A 53 31.85 -44.11 -11.05
C GLY A 53 32.25 -43.26 -9.80
N LYS A 54 31.76 -43.61 -8.60
CA LYS A 54 32.21 -43.03 -7.34
C LYS A 54 33.34 -43.91 -6.76
N SER A 55 34.48 -43.31 -6.46
CA SER A 55 35.60 -43.98 -5.81
C SER A 55 35.50 -43.82 -4.30
N TYR A 56 35.59 -44.92 -3.57
CA TYR A 56 35.57 -44.98 -2.09
C TYR A 56 36.95 -45.45 -1.59
N ALA A 57 37.61 -44.70 -0.74
CA ALA A 57 38.84 -45.12 -0.08
C ALA A 57 38.50 -46.19 0.95
N LEU A 58 39.08 -47.36 0.83
CA LEU A 58 38.79 -48.49 1.77
C LEU A 58 39.16 -48.19 3.21
N SER A 59 40.05 -47.24 3.46
CA SER A 59 40.38 -46.74 4.79
C SER A 59 39.30 -45.90 5.43
N GLU A 60 38.40 -45.32 4.63
CA GLU A 60 37.29 -44.45 5.07
C GLU A 60 35.96 -45.20 5.11
N VAL A 61 35.83 -46.36 4.44
CA VAL A 61 34.63 -47.18 4.44
C VAL A 61 34.50 -47.87 5.81
N GLU A 62 33.51 -47.50 6.60
CA GLU A 62 33.19 -48.07 7.90
C GLU A 62 32.42 -49.37 7.81
N SER A 63 31.47 -49.43 6.91
CA SER A 63 30.71 -50.66 6.64
C SER A 63 30.21 -50.73 5.19
N MET A 64 29.98 -51.98 4.74
CA MET A 64 29.23 -52.28 3.52
C MET A 64 28.27 -53.45 3.83
N TYR A 65 26.98 -53.25 3.57
CA TYR A 65 25.95 -54.26 3.81
C TYR A 65 24.82 -54.13 2.81
N VAL A 66 24.03 -55.17 2.69
CA VAL A 66 22.87 -55.21 1.83
C VAL A 66 21.59 -55.29 2.66
N ASP A 67 20.62 -54.48 2.27
CA ASP A 67 19.26 -54.52 2.87
C ASP A 67 18.19 -54.51 1.76
N GLU A 68 16.92 -54.54 2.16
CA GLU A 68 15.78 -54.52 1.23
C GLU A 68 15.19 -53.09 1.08
N SER A 69 15.95 -52.04 1.43
CA SER A 69 15.49 -50.67 1.27
C SER A 69 15.45 -50.25 -0.19
N ALA A 70 14.42 -49.51 -0.60
CA ALA A 70 14.36 -48.96 -1.94
C ALA A 70 15.30 -47.76 -2.11
N VAL A 71 15.89 -47.62 -3.29
CA VAL A 71 16.63 -46.42 -3.68
C VAL A 71 15.78 -45.62 -4.63
N VAL A 72 15.64 -44.34 -4.33
CA VAL A 72 15.02 -43.36 -5.24
C VAL A 72 16.14 -42.56 -5.88
N ASP A 73 16.25 -42.61 -7.18
CA ASP A 73 17.30 -41.90 -7.92
C ASP A 73 17.21 -40.36 -7.71
N ASN A 74 18.34 -39.71 -7.81
CA ASN A 74 18.49 -38.23 -7.66
C ASN A 74 18.06 -37.70 -6.29
N THR A 75 18.20 -38.50 -5.20
CA THR A 75 17.84 -38.06 -3.85
C THR A 75 19.03 -37.99 -2.91
N VAL A 76 18.97 -36.99 -2.01
CA VAL A 76 19.83 -36.85 -0.84
C VAL A 76 18.94 -36.58 0.37
N ASP A 77 18.99 -37.46 1.38
CA ASP A 77 18.29 -37.25 2.65
C ASP A 77 19.27 -36.78 3.73
N VAL A 78 18.97 -35.69 4.39
CA VAL A 78 19.74 -35.15 5.52
C VAL A 78 18.90 -35.20 6.78
N SER A 79 19.29 -36.03 7.74
CA SER A 79 18.61 -36.19 9.02
C SER A 79 19.47 -35.66 10.15
N TYR A 80 18.96 -34.65 10.86
CA TYR A 80 19.62 -34.04 12.02
C TYR A 80 19.24 -34.74 13.31
N ASN A 81 20.24 -35.07 14.13
CA ASN A 81 20.03 -35.73 15.43
C ASN A 81 20.91 -35.07 16.51
N GLY A 82 20.43 -33.95 17.03
CA GLY A 82 21.12 -33.19 18.07
C GLY A 82 22.45 -32.61 17.57
N THR A 83 23.55 -33.26 17.90
CA THR A 83 24.91 -32.81 17.58
C THR A 83 25.49 -33.42 16.30
N SER A 84 24.74 -34.27 15.60
CA SER A 84 25.21 -34.94 14.38
C SER A 84 24.17 -34.83 13.27
N ALA A 85 24.61 -35.02 12.03
CA ALA A 85 23.74 -35.21 10.87
C ALA A 85 24.13 -36.49 10.15
N ALA A 86 23.15 -37.26 9.71
CA ALA A 86 23.32 -38.39 8.81
C ALA A 86 22.87 -37.98 7.41
N VAL A 87 23.68 -38.31 6.39
CA VAL A 87 23.40 -38.01 4.99
C VAL A 87 23.21 -39.32 4.22
N THR A 88 22.11 -39.53 3.56
CA THR A 88 21.85 -40.65 2.67
C THR A 88 21.84 -40.20 1.24
N VAL A 89 22.58 -40.84 0.34
CA VAL A 89 22.78 -40.40 -1.04
C VAL A 89 22.45 -41.54 -2.01
N ALA A 90 21.62 -41.27 -3.02
CA ALA A 90 21.38 -42.22 -4.10
C ALA A 90 22.66 -42.46 -4.93
N GLY A 91 22.94 -43.72 -5.23
CA GLY A 91 24.16 -44.12 -5.92
C GLY A 91 24.39 -43.49 -7.29
N ASN A 92 23.32 -43.24 -8.04
CA ASN A 92 23.38 -42.65 -9.39
C ASN A 92 23.98 -41.23 -9.40
N ILE A 93 23.84 -40.46 -8.31
CA ILE A 93 24.38 -39.09 -8.19
C ILE A 93 25.62 -39.01 -7.34
N ALA A 94 26.01 -40.08 -6.64
CA ALA A 94 27.09 -40.08 -5.67
C ALA A 94 28.43 -39.53 -6.23
N LYS A 95 28.77 -39.82 -7.46
CA LYS A 95 30.00 -39.37 -8.14
C LYS A 95 30.08 -37.87 -8.37
N TYR A 96 28.90 -37.19 -8.43
CA TYR A 96 28.82 -35.77 -8.69
C TYR A 96 28.80 -34.92 -7.42
N LEU A 97 28.78 -35.54 -6.23
CA LEU A 97 28.63 -34.83 -4.98
C LEU A 97 29.91 -34.98 -4.13
N THR A 98 30.46 -33.82 -3.70
CA THR A 98 31.43 -33.73 -2.63
C THR A 98 30.70 -33.35 -1.36
N ILE A 99 30.66 -34.28 -0.39
CA ILE A 99 29.89 -34.13 0.85
C ILE A 99 30.87 -34.06 2.00
N THR A 100 30.71 -33.04 2.84
CA THR A 100 31.46 -32.88 4.06
C THR A 100 30.49 -32.75 5.24
N THR A 101 30.68 -33.58 6.24
CA THR A 101 29.93 -33.51 7.50
C THR A 101 30.87 -33.21 8.64
N ARG A 102 30.54 -32.20 9.44
CA ARG A 102 31.22 -31.87 10.70
C ARG A 102 30.21 -31.68 11.81
N ASN A 103 30.05 -32.67 12.63
CA ASN A 103 28.94 -32.73 13.60
C ASN A 103 27.61 -32.64 12.85
N ALA A 104 26.74 -31.65 13.18
CA ALA A 104 25.51 -31.38 12.48
C ALA A 104 25.64 -30.30 11.36
N HIS A 105 26.87 -29.95 10.95
CA HIS A 105 27.05 -29.08 9.80
C HIS A 105 27.28 -29.90 8.53
N VAL A 106 26.43 -29.73 7.54
CA VAL A 106 26.48 -30.47 6.26
C VAL A 106 26.79 -29.49 5.13
N SER A 107 27.83 -29.82 4.35
CA SER A 107 28.20 -29.08 3.14
C SER A 107 28.18 -30.01 1.94
N ILE A 108 27.50 -29.64 0.88
CA ILE A 108 27.42 -30.37 -0.38
C ILE A 108 27.85 -29.44 -1.52
N VAL A 109 28.85 -29.86 -2.28
CA VAL A 109 29.25 -29.20 -3.54
C VAL A 109 28.93 -30.13 -4.68
N GLN A 110 28.13 -29.61 -5.62
CA GLN A 110 27.79 -30.33 -6.85
C GLN A 110 28.91 -30.11 -7.89
N ASP A 111 29.25 -31.17 -8.62
CA ASP A 111 30.07 -31.05 -9.82
C ASP A 111 29.31 -30.36 -10.95
N ALA A 112 29.98 -29.52 -11.72
CA ALA A 112 29.37 -28.77 -12.83
C ALA A 112 28.80 -29.66 -13.96
N THR A 113 29.12 -30.96 -13.96
CA THR A 113 28.58 -31.94 -14.94
C THR A 113 27.25 -32.55 -14.52
N VAL A 114 26.70 -32.17 -13.35
CA VAL A 114 25.33 -32.57 -12.97
C VAL A 114 24.33 -31.97 -13.94
N THR A 115 23.47 -32.83 -14.50
CA THR A 115 22.41 -32.39 -15.44
C THR A 115 21.01 -32.60 -14.88
N ASP A 116 20.85 -33.51 -13.94
CA ASP A 116 19.56 -33.88 -13.39
C ASP A 116 19.26 -33.08 -12.11
N GLU A 117 18.00 -32.70 -11.91
CA GLU A 117 17.54 -32.06 -10.69
C GLU A 117 17.68 -33.03 -9.50
N ILE A 118 18.35 -32.60 -8.45
CA ILE A 118 18.53 -33.37 -7.23
C ILE A 118 17.51 -32.91 -6.19
N THR A 119 16.86 -33.89 -5.55
CA THR A 119 15.95 -33.64 -4.41
C THR A 119 16.67 -33.86 -3.11
N TYR A 120 16.75 -32.82 -2.27
CA TYR A 120 17.30 -32.82 -0.92
C TYR A 120 16.17 -32.84 0.10
N THR A 121 16.05 -33.87 0.93
CA THR A 121 15.04 -33.96 1.99
C THR A 121 15.69 -33.70 3.34
N PHE A 122 15.10 -32.80 4.14
CA PHE A 122 15.61 -32.42 5.44
C PHE A 122 14.62 -32.78 6.54
N SER A 123 15.13 -33.40 7.62
CA SER A 123 14.33 -33.75 8.78
C SER A 123 15.16 -33.69 10.07
N GLY A 124 14.45 -33.76 11.22
CA GLY A 124 15.07 -33.85 12.52
C GLY A 124 15.47 -32.51 13.13
N THR A 125 16.28 -32.54 14.17
CA THR A 125 16.57 -31.37 15.01
C THR A 125 18.03 -31.24 15.32
N SER A 126 18.58 -30.02 15.19
CA SER A 126 19.89 -29.63 15.73
C SER A 126 19.86 -28.22 16.29
N THR A 127 20.50 -28.04 17.45
CA THR A 127 20.69 -26.71 18.08
C THR A 127 22.04 -26.06 17.67
N ASN A 128 22.90 -26.81 16.96
CA ASN A 128 24.15 -26.32 16.39
C ASN A 128 24.43 -27.10 15.10
N GLY A 129 23.75 -26.74 14.03
CA GLY A 129 23.89 -27.38 12.73
C GLY A 129 23.53 -26.43 11.60
N SER A 130 23.96 -26.79 10.40
CA SER A 130 23.71 -25.99 9.19
C SER A 130 23.69 -26.85 7.95
N PHE A 131 23.11 -26.27 6.89
CA PHE A 131 23.21 -26.81 5.54
C PHE A 131 23.79 -25.76 4.60
N TYR A 132 24.84 -26.15 3.87
CA TYR A 132 25.44 -25.37 2.79
C TYR A 132 25.41 -26.19 1.50
N MET A 133 25.01 -25.54 0.41
CA MET A 133 25.10 -26.13 -0.93
C MET A 133 25.69 -25.13 -1.92
N ASP A 134 26.59 -25.62 -2.77
CA ASP A 134 27.09 -24.91 -3.94
C ASP A 134 26.87 -25.78 -5.18
N GLY A 135 26.35 -25.21 -6.26
CA GLY A 135 25.98 -25.93 -7.47
C GLY A 135 25.53 -25.02 -8.59
N GLU A 136 25.29 -25.61 -9.75
CA GLU A 136 24.84 -24.90 -10.95
C GLU A 136 23.65 -25.58 -11.64
N THR A 137 22.92 -26.45 -10.92
CA THR A 137 21.81 -27.22 -11.45
C THR A 137 20.55 -27.03 -10.62
N LYS A 138 19.38 -27.00 -11.24
CA LYS A 138 18.10 -26.92 -10.53
C LYS A 138 18.04 -27.94 -9.41
N ALA A 139 17.54 -27.54 -8.25
CA ALA A 139 17.45 -28.39 -7.08
C ALA A 139 16.07 -28.24 -6.38
N SER A 140 15.61 -29.33 -5.79
CA SER A 140 14.42 -29.38 -4.95
C SER A 140 14.82 -29.64 -3.50
N PHE A 141 14.28 -28.84 -2.58
CA PHE A 141 14.49 -28.93 -1.14
C PHE A 141 13.16 -29.25 -0.46
N VAL A 142 13.05 -30.39 0.19
CA VAL A 142 11.86 -30.82 0.93
C VAL A 142 12.13 -30.68 2.42
N LEU A 143 11.47 -29.73 3.07
CA LEU A 143 11.54 -29.55 4.52
C LEU A 143 10.46 -30.41 5.18
N LYS A 144 10.87 -31.46 5.90
CA LYS A 144 10.01 -32.49 6.47
C LYS A 144 10.17 -32.60 7.98
N GLY A 145 9.74 -31.59 8.71
CA GLY A 145 9.87 -31.52 10.17
C GLY A 145 11.31 -31.16 10.61
N LEU A 146 11.93 -30.20 9.92
CA LEU A 146 13.28 -29.74 10.24
C LEU A 146 13.24 -28.65 11.32
N THR A 147 14.04 -28.83 12.38
CA THR A 147 14.37 -27.75 13.31
C THR A 147 15.88 -27.54 13.33
N LEU A 148 16.35 -26.44 12.78
CA LEU A 148 17.76 -26.18 12.58
C LEU A 148 18.14 -24.81 13.13
N ASN A 149 19.04 -24.80 14.10
CA ASN A 149 19.67 -23.60 14.62
C ASN A 149 21.17 -23.64 14.33
N ASN A 150 21.71 -22.55 13.77
CA ASN A 150 23.15 -22.35 13.60
C ASN A 150 23.60 -21.12 14.38
N PRO A 151 24.22 -21.25 15.55
CA PRO A 151 24.60 -20.10 16.35
C PRO A 151 25.74 -19.24 15.75
N ASP A 152 26.45 -19.75 14.76
CA ASP A 152 27.63 -19.11 14.20
C ASP A 152 27.45 -18.50 12.81
N SER A 153 26.36 -18.92 12.07
CA SER A 153 26.15 -18.49 10.69
C SER A 153 24.71 -18.80 10.23
N ALA A 154 24.43 -18.74 8.92
CA ALA A 154 23.14 -19.11 8.34
C ALA A 154 22.75 -20.56 8.68
N ALA A 155 21.47 -20.79 8.96
CA ALA A 155 20.95 -22.16 9.11
C ALA A 155 20.98 -22.90 7.77
N ILE A 156 20.53 -22.23 6.69
CA ILE A 156 20.60 -22.75 5.31
C ILE A 156 21.20 -21.70 4.40
N ASN A 157 22.22 -22.08 3.62
CA ASN A 157 22.89 -21.21 2.65
C ASN A 157 23.07 -21.95 1.32
N ILE A 158 22.33 -21.53 0.30
CA ILE A 158 22.31 -22.13 -1.04
C ILE A 158 22.96 -21.15 -2.02
N ARG A 159 24.11 -21.53 -2.58
CA ARG A 159 24.91 -20.74 -3.51
C ARG A 159 24.65 -21.08 -4.98
N ASP A 160 23.69 -21.93 -5.24
CA ASP A 160 23.24 -22.27 -6.59
C ASP A 160 22.44 -21.12 -7.19
N GLY A 161 22.80 -20.67 -8.38
CA GLY A 161 22.13 -19.59 -9.13
C GLY A 161 20.99 -20.06 -10.03
N LYS A 162 20.58 -21.33 -9.95
CA LYS A 162 19.44 -21.86 -10.72
C LYS A 162 18.15 -21.86 -9.89
N ARG A 163 17.07 -22.39 -10.44
CA ARG A 163 15.80 -22.51 -9.73
C ARG A 163 15.90 -23.49 -8.56
N ILE A 164 15.55 -22.99 -7.40
CA ILE A 164 15.47 -23.73 -6.13
C ILE A 164 14.01 -23.87 -5.74
N SER A 165 13.48 -25.10 -5.83
CA SER A 165 12.14 -25.42 -5.33
C SER A 165 12.23 -25.77 -3.85
N VAL A 166 11.47 -25.10 -2.99
CA VAL A 166 11.39 -25.36 -1.54
C VAL A 166 9.97 -25.88 -1.23
N GLU A 167 9.88 -27.16 -0.91
CA GLU A 167 8.63 -27.81 -0.53
C GLU A 167 8.53 -27.93 0.99
N LEU A 168 7.46 -27.39 1.55
CA LEU A 168 7.08 -27.57 2.94
C LEU A 168 6.17 -28.80 3.01
N ALA A 169 6.71 -29.93 3.43
CA ALA A 169 5.96 -31.20 3.45
C ALA A 169 4.67 -31.06 4.27
N ASP A 170 3.58 -31.57 3.73
CA ASP A 170 2.24 -31.43 4.32
C ASP A 170 2.19 -31.91 5.77
N GLY A 171 1.52 -31.13 6.64
CA GLY A 171 1.35 -31.43 8.04
C GLY A 171 2.62 -31.29 8.90
N THR A 172 3.72 -30.80 8.33
CA THR A 172 4.98 -30.58 9.08
C THR A 172 5.18 -29.11 9.46
N THR A 173 5.91 -28.92 10.56
CA THR A 173 6.43 -27.61 10.97
C THR A 173 7.94 -27.64 10.90
N ASN A 174 8.51 -26.65 10.21
CA ASN A 174 9.93 -26.46 10.03
C ASN A 174 10.34 -25.14 10.70
N THR A 175 11.49 -25.13 11.38
CA THR A 175 11.98 -23.96 12.11
C THR A 175 13.47 -23.75 11.82
N LEU A 176 13.80 -22.55 11.37
CA LEU A 176 15.18 -22.13 11.07
C LEU A 176 15.55 -20.93 11.94
N THR A 177 16.69 -20.98 12.55
CA THR A 177 17.24 -19.91 13.38
C THR A 177 18.73 -19.77 13.12
N ASP A 178 19.25 -18.56 13.02
CA ASP A 178 20.68 -18.30 12.94
C ASP A 178 21.22 -17.62 14.20
N GLY A 179 22.54 -17.53 14.30
CA GLY A 179 23.23 -16.86 15.39
C GLY A 179 23.40 -15.37 15.18
N SER A 180 23.70 -14.64 16.25
CA SER A 180 23.87 -13.18 16.24
C SER A 180 25.32 -12.72 16.02
N GLY A 181 26.30 -13.64 15.87
CA GLY A 181 27.72 -13.30 15.79
C GLY A 181 28.35 -13.45 14.41
N GLY A 182 27.60 -13.88 13.41
CA GLY A 182 28.11 -14.15 12.06
C GLY A 182 28.09 -12.94 11.13
N SER A 183 28.49 -13.17 9.88
CA SER A 183 28.46 -12.18 8.79
C SER A 183 27.54 -12.59 7.64
N GLN A 184 26.67 -13.57 7.88
CA GLN A 184 25.70 -14.06 6.89
C GLN A 184 24.65 -12.98 6.56
N LYS A 185 24.15 -13.02 5.33
CA LYS A 185 23.08 -12.11 4.88
C LYS A 185 21.73 -12.44 5.49
N ALA A 186 21.45 -13.72 5.78
CA ALA A 186 20.16 -14.16 6.33
C ALA A 186 20.29 -15.51 7.03
N CYS A 187 19.27 -15.85 7.81
CA CYS A 187 19.09 -17.19 8.37
C CYS A 187 18.90 -18.24 7.25
N PHE A 188 18.10 -17.90 6.24
CA PHE A 188 17.91 -18.71 5.03
C PHE A 188 18.32 -17.86 3.81
N ALA A 189 19.48 -18.15 3.22
CA ALA A 189 20.01 -17.42 2.09
C ALA A 189 20.01 -18.29 0.82
N VAL A 190 19.53 -17.73 -0.29
CA VAL A 190 19.45 -18.40 -1.59
C VAL A 190 19.97 -17.47 -2.68
N LYS A 191 20.92 -17.94 -3.49
CA LYS A 191 21.45 -17.18 -4.62
C LYS A 191 20.53 -17.27 -5.85
N GLY A 192 19.81 -18.38 -6.06
CA GLY A 192 18.99 -18.64 -7.23
C GLY A 192 17.52 -18.26 -7.04
N HIS A 193 16.73 -18.50 -8.09
CA HIS A 193 15.28 -18.32 -8.09
C HIS A 193 14.62 -19.25 -7.06
N THR A 194 13.86 -18.71 -6.14
CA THR A 194 13.26 -19.50 -5.06
C THR A 194 11.74 -19.64 -5.23
N GLU A 195 11.28 -20.91 -5.28
CA GLU A 195 9.86 -21.24 -5.39
C GLU A 195 9.40 -22.05 -4.19
N PHE A 196 8.55 -21.48 -3.33
CA PHE A 196 7.94 -22.17 -2.19
C PHE A 196 6.63 -22.86 -2.58
N LYS A 197 6.46 -24.12 -2.14
CA LYS A 197 5.24 -24.93 -2.33
C LYS A 197 5.01 -25.88 -1.12
N GLY A 198 3.92 -26.66 -1.14
CA GLY A 198 3.59 -27.65 -0.10
C GLY A 198 2.89 -27.03 1.11
N GLY A 199 1.98 -27.79 1.76
CA GLY A 199 1.05 -27.31 2.77
C GLY A 199 1.59 -27.24 4.20
N GLY A 200 2.87 -27.47 4.41
CA GLY A 200 3.51 -27.37 5.73
C GLY A 200 3.71 -25.94 6.20
N THR A 201 4.38 -25.79 7.34
CA THR A 201 4.72 -24.50 7.96
C THR A 201 6.23 -24.29 8.00
N LEU A 202 6.68 -23.09 7.73
CA LEU A 202 8.08 -22.66 7.88
C LEU A 202 8.16 -21.45 8.82
N ASN A 203 8.90 -21.58 9.91
CA ASN A 203 9.20 -20.49 10.84
C ASN A 203 10.66 -20.09 10.66
N ILE A 204 10.96 -18.79 10.55
CA ILE A 204 12.33 -18.28 10.39
C ILE A 204 12.58 -17.16 11.40
N THR A 205 13.79 -17.19 12.01
CA THR A 205 14.30 -16.10 12.84
C THR A 205 15.71 -15.73 12.38
N GLY A 206 15.90 -14.48 11.98
CA GLY A 206 17.18 -13.92 11.54
C GLY A 206 17.82 -13.06 12.64
N ASN A 207 18.82 -13.58 13.35
CA ASN A 207 19.45 -12.89 14.49
C ASN A 207 20.68 -12.05 14.09
N THR A 208 21.16 -12.16 12.85
CA THR A 208 22.29 -11.36 12.34
C THR A 208 21.84 -10.27 11.37
N ALA A 209 21.05 -10.61 10.38
CA ALA A 209 20.59 -9.70 9.34
C ALA A 209 19.12 -10.01 8.96
N HIS A 210 18.87 -10.50 7.74
CA HIS A 210 17.51 -10.79 7.29
C HIS A 210 17.06 -12.19 7.75
N ALA A 211 15.76 -12.42 7.82
CA ALA A 211 15.26 -13.78 8.02
C ALA A 211 15.44 -14.61 6.74
N PHE A 212 15.02 -14.09 5.60
CA PHE A 212 15.24 -14.67 4.27
C PHE A 212 15.95 -13.67 3.35
N TRP A 213 16.94 -14.14 2.59
CA TRP A 213 17.59 -13.38 1.54
C TRP A 213 17.59 -14.16 0.23
N GLY A 214 17.09 -13.53 -0.84
CA GLY A 214 17.10 -14.05 -2.21
C GLY A 214 17.84 -13.10 -3.15
N LYS A 215 18.92 -13.58 -3.79
CA LYS A 215 19.61 -12.75 -4.81
C LYS A 215 18.77 -12.60 -6.09
N GLU A 216 17.82 -13.49 -6.29
CA GLU A 216 16.91 -13.51 -7.43
C GLU A 216 15.47 -13.55 -6.93
N TYR A 217 14.48 -13.86 -7.77
CA TYR A 217 13.08 -13.78 -7.37
C TYR A 217 12.67 -14.80 -6.31
N VAL A 218 11.61 -14.46 -5.60
CA VAL A 218 10.88 -15.35 -4.70
C VAL A 218 9.44 -15.48 -5.15
N GLN A 219 8.99 -16.72 -5.34
CA GLN A 219 7.61 -17.01 -5.69
C GLN A 219 6.99 -18.01 -4.71
N LEU A 220 5.87 -17.63 -4.11
CA LEU A 220 5.03 -18.50 -3.31
C LEU A 220 3.93 -19.08 -4.21
N LYS A 221 3.94 -20.40 -4.40
CA LYS A 221 2.95 -21.09 -5.24
C LYS A 221 1.58 -21.16 -4.52
N LYS A 222 0.51 -21.45 -5.24
CA LYS A 222 -0.85 -21.56 -4.70
C LYS A 222 -0.97 -22.57 -3.55
N THR A 223 -0.14 -23.60 -3.58
CA THR A 223 -0.15 -24.73 -2.64
C THR A 223 0.70 -24.51 -1.40
N VAL A 224 1.39 -23.37 -1.27
CA VAL A 224 2.20 -23.09 -0.07
C VAL A 224 1.30 -22.96 1.16
N GLY A 225 1.71 -23.55 2.28
CA GLY A 225 1.01 -23.43 3.56
C GLY A 225 1.30 -22.12 4.25
N ALA A 226 2.06 -22.14 5.34
CA ALA A 226 2.40 -20.96 6.12
C ALA A 226 3.89 -20.65 6.13
N ILE A 227 4.26 -19.41 5.94
CA ILE A 227 5.63 -18.91 6.18
C ILE A 227 5.56 -17.79 7.23
N ASN A 228 6.21 -18.03 8.36
CA ASN A 228 6.23 -17.10 9.49
C ASN A 228 7.64 -16.57 9.73
N ILE A 229 7.85 -15.30 9.53
CA ILE A 229 9.03 -14.60 10.03
C ILE A 229 8.73 -14.18 11.47
N LEU A 230 9.39 -14.82 12.42
CA LEU A 230 9.18 -14.60 13.86
C LEU A 230 9.98 -13.38 14.35
N GLY A 231 11.05 -13.05 13.65
CA GLY A 231 11.89 -11.87 13.89
C GLY A 231 13.06 -11.81 12.92
N ALA A 232 13.56 -10.61 12.71
CA ALA A 232 14.82 -10.36 11.99
C ALA A 232 15.48 -9.08 12.51
N VAL A 233 16.81 -9.02 12.50
CA VAL A 233 17.56 -7.79 12.79
C VAL A 233 17.39 -6.79 11.64
N GLY A 234 17.40 -7.27 10.40
CA GLY A 234 17.07 -6.54 9.18
C GLY A 234 15.65 -6.83 8.72
N ASP A 235 15.50 -7.16 7.44
CA ASP A 235 14.21 -7.39 6.81
C ASP A 235 13.65 -8.79 7.08
N GLY A 236 12.35 -8.92 6.96
CA GLY A 236 11.72 -10.24 6.92
C GLY A 236 12.11 -11.00 5.66
N PHE A 237 11.80 -10.45 4.51
CA PHE A 237 12.29 -10.86 3.20
C PHE A 237 13.11 -9.73 2.58
N ASN A 238 14.36 -10.01 2.23
CA ASN A 238 15.19 -9.13 1.40
C ASN A 238 15.43 -9.84 0.07
N VAL A 239 14.89 -9.32 -1.01
CA VAL A 239 14.82 -9.99 -2.31
C VAL A 239 15.20 -9.03 -3.42
N ASN A 240 15.98 -9.53 -4.39
CA ASN A 240 16.17 -8.84 -5.65
C ASN A 240 15.20 -9.40 -6.72
N GLN A 241 15.11 -8.77 -7.86
CA GLN A 241 14.19 -9.09 -8.96
C GLN A 241 12.71 -8.88 -8.54
N PHE A 242 11.94 -9.94 -8.21
CA PHE A 242 10.55 -9.78 -7.79
C PHE A 242 10.16 -10.71 -6.63
N PHE A 243 9.08 -10.34 -5.94
CA PHE A 243 8.40 -11.18 -4.95
C PHE A 243 6.96 -11.41 -5.40
N GLN A 244 6.55 -12.66 -5.59
CA GLN A 244 5.18 -12.99 -5.98
C GLN A 244 4.52 -13.97 -5.01
N GLN A 245 3.37 -13.60 -4.46
CA GLN A 245 2.53 -14.48 -3.65
C GLN A 245 1.26 -14.88 -4.42
N ASN A 246 1.14 -16.17 -4.75
CA ASN A 246 -0.05 -16.71 -5.42
C ASN A 246 -1.06 -17.33 -4.44
N GLY A 247 -0.68 -17.59 -3.20
CA GLY A 247 -1.51 -18.17 -2.15
C GLY A 247 -0.75 -18.33 -0.84
N GLY A 248 -1.30 -19.15 0.06
CA GLY A 248 -0.72 -19.41 1.38
C GLY A 248 -0.87 -18.26 2.37
N ALA A 249 -0.26 -18.42 3.53
CA ALA A 249 -0.27 -17.44 4.60
C ALA A 249 1.15 -16.97 4.94
N VAL A 250 1.40 -15.68 4.84
CA VAL A 250 2.67 -15.07 5.26
C VAL A 250 2.43 -14.17 6.46
N THR A 251 3.18 -14.40 7.53
CA THR A 251 3.17 -13.55 8.73
C THR A 251 4.58 -13.05 9.01
N ILE A 252 4.75 -11.74 9.18
CA ILE A 252 6.04 -11.10 9.46
C ILE A 252 5.92 -10.22 10.69
N LYS A 253 6.76 -10.46 11.70
CA LYS A 253 6.77 -9.72 12.97
C LYS A 253 8.19 -9.50 13.46
N ASN A 254 8.35 -8.50 14.34
CA ASN A 254 9.61 -8.23 15.06
C ASN A 254 10.80 -8.04 14.11
N VAL A 255 10.61 -7.36 13.00
CA VAL A 255 11.70 -7.01 12.07
C VAL A 255 12.28 -5.65 12.46
N GLY A 256 13.59 -5.53 12.35
CA GLY A 256 14.33 -4.30 12.68
C GLY A 256 14.33 -3.29 11.54
N ASP A 257 14.17 -3.75 10.29
CA ASP A 257 13.95 -2.93 9.10
C ASP A 257 12.64 -3.32 8.41
N ASP A 258 12.58 -3.49 7.12
CA ASP A 258 11.34 -3.63 6.38
C ASP A 258 10.75 -5.07 6.44
N GLY A 259 9.43 -5.21 6.34
CA GLY A 259 8.80 -6.53 6.32
C GLY A 259 9.19 -7.32 5.07
N ILE A 260 8.93 -6.73 3.90
CA ILE A 260 9.39 -7.22 2.59
C ILE A 260 10.11 -6.06 1.92
N GLN A 261 11.38 -6.23 1.61
CA GLN A 261 12.17 -5.27 0.85
C GLN A 261 12.61 -5.86 -0.49
N LEU A 262 12.34 -5.12 -1.57
CA LEU A 262 12.85 -5.40 -2.90
C LEU A 262 13.76 -4.29 -3.38
N SER A 263 14.89 -4.70 -3.97
CA SER A 263 15.83 -3.84 -4.68
C SER A 263 16.17 -4.47 -6.04
N PHE A 264 16.53 -3.64 -7.00
CA PHE A 264 16.99 -4.15 -8.28
C PHE A 264 18.25 -5.01 -8.10
N LYS A 265 18.34 -6.07 -8.88
CA LYS A 265 19.56 -6.86 -8.98
C LYS A 265 20.65 -6.06 -9.68
N THR A 266 21.86 -6.10 -9.13
CA THR A 266 23.02 -5.40 -9.66
C THR A 266 24.07 -6.36 -10.16
N ASP A 267 24.94 -5.89 -11.06
CA ASP A 267 26.16 -6.57 -11.48
C ASP A 267 27.28 -6.46 -10.42
N ASP A 268 28.46 -6.97 -10.72
CA ASP A 268 29.62 -6.95 -9.82
C ASP A 268 30.22 -5.55 -9.60
N ASN A 269 29.75 -4.53 -10.32
CA ASN A 269 30.13 -3.12 -10.20
C ASN A 269 29.02 -2.29 -9.55
N ASP A 270 28.04 -2.93 -8.91
CA ASP A 270 26.87 -2.32 -8.29
C ASP A 270 25.97 -1.53 -9.29
N GLN A 271 26.03 -1.84 -10.60
CA GLN A 271 25.14 -1.24 -11.57
C GLN A 271 23.90 -2.09 -11.73
N ILE A 272 22.73 -1.44 -11.77
CA ILE A 272 21.43 -2.13 -12.00
C ILE A 272 21.49 -2.85 -13.35
N ILE A 273 21.22 -4.16 -13.33
CA ILE A 273 21.09 -4.97 -14.54
C ILE A 273 19.80 -4.54 -15.24
N PRO A 274 19.86 -4.05 -16.49
CA PRO A 274 18.66 -3.60 -17.19
C PRO A 274 17.67 -4.76 -17.41
N ILE A 275 16.38 -4.46 -17.47
CA ILE A 275 15.32 -5.47 -17.74
C ILE A 275 15.48 -6.13 -19.12
N SER A 276 16.17 -5.48 -20.07
CA SER A 276 16.54 -6.06 -21.35
C SER A 276 17.50 -7.25 -21.24
N ASP A 277 18.29 -7.30 -20.18
CA ASP A 277 19.33 -8.29 -19.94
C ASP A 277 18.89 -9.34 -18.90
N ASP A 278 17.92 -8.98 -18.05
CA ASP A 278 17.29 -9.85 -17.07
C ASP A 278 15.81 -9.43 -16.94
N GLU A 279 14.91 -10.13 -17.64
CA GLU A 279 13.48 -9.80 -17.69
C GLU A 279 12.76 -9.90 -16.34
N ASP A 280 13.33 -10.65 -15.40
CA ASP A 280 12.81 -10.80 -14.06
C ASP A 280 13.23 -9.63 -13.13
N ASN A 281 14.18 -8.77 -13.55
CA ASN A 281 14.69 -7.66 -12.73
C ASN A 281 13.71 -6.45 -12.69
N THR A 282 12.45 -6.71 -12.39
CA THR A 282 11.36 -5.72 -12.36
C THR A 282 11.22 -5.02 -11.01
N CYS A 283 11.79 -5.58 -9.97
CA CYS A 283 11.63 -5.11 -8.59
C CYS A 283 10.16 -5.04 -8.12
N GLU A 284 9.31 -5.94 -8.60
CA GLU A 284 7.87 -5.92 -8.34
C GLU A 284 7.49 -6.78 -7.13
N VAL A 285 6.55 -6.28 -6.31
CA VAL A 285 5.80 -7.09 -5.35
C VAL A 285 4.42 -7.37 -5.94
N ILE A 286 4.10 -8.66 -6.16
CA ILE A 286 2.87 -9.07 -6.83
C ILE A 286 2.07 -10.00 -5.91
N ILE A 287 0.92 -9.53 -5.41
CA ILE A 287 0.03 -10.34 -4.57
C ILE A 287 -1.18 -10.76 -5.41
N LYS A 288 -1.29 -12.06 -5.68
CA LYS A 288 -2.37 -12.68 -6.48
C LYS A 288 -3.35 -13.48 -5.63
N GLY A 289 -3.09 -13.63 -4.34
CA GLY A 289 -3.95 -14.35 -3.40
C GLY A 289 -3.25 -14.70 -2.10
N GLY A 290 -3.98 -15.36 -1.21
CA GLY A 290 -3.51 -15.73 0.13
C GLY A 290 -3.66 -14.61 1.15
N THR A 291 -2.96 -14.74 2.28
CA THR A 291 -2.95 -13.75 3.35
C THR A 291 -1.53 -13.23 3.62
N LEU A 292 -1.39 -11.94 3.87
CA LEU A 292 -0.15 -11.29 4.22
C LEU A 292 -0.36 -10.39 5.44
N ASP A 293 0.16 -10.80 6.60
CA ASP A 293 0.08 -10.03 7.86
C ASP A 293 1.48 -9.54 8.23
N ILE A 294 1.71 -8.23 8.18
CA ILE A 294 3.01 -7.63 8.51
C ILE A 294 2.84 -6.62 9.63
N THR A 295 3.68 -6.75 10.67
CA THR A 295 3.80 -5.78 11.75
C THR A 295 5.24 -5.26 11.80
N ALA A 296 5.43 -4.01 11.39
CA ALA A 296 6.68 -3.28 11.38
C ALA A 296 6.68 -2.21 12.50
N THR A 297 7.61 -2.31 13.45
CA THR A 297 7.65 -1.44 14.65
C THR A 297 8.89 -0.58 14.75
N GLY A 298 9.92 -0.89 13.97
CA GLY A 298 11.18 -0.17 13.96
C GLY A 298 11.06 1.27 13.43
N LYS A 299 12.05 2.11 13.72
CA LYS A 299 12.13 3.49 13.24
C LYS A 299 12.21 3.51 11.72
N ALA A 300 11.37 4.28 11.07
CA ALA A 300 11.26 4.43 9.62
C ALA A 300 11.01 3.13 8.81
N THR A 301 10.56 2.05 9.44
CA THR A 301 10.31 0.77 8.78
C THR A 301 9.04 0.78 7.92
N LYS A 302 8.99 -0.02 6.86
CA LYS A 302 7.82 -0.21 5.99
C LYS A 302 7.37 -1.67 6.06
N CYS A 303 6.06 -1.90 5.99
CA CYS A 303 5.60 -3.28 5.85
C CYS A 303 6.04 -3.86 4.49
N ILE A 304 5.88 -3.09 3.41
CA ILE A 304 6.36 -3.45 2.07
C ILE A 304 7.13 -2.26 1.49
N LYS A 305 8.34 -2.50 1.03
CA LYS A 305 9.18 -1.54 0.32
C LYS A 305 9.67 -2.13 -0.99
N SER A 306 9.48 -1.41 -2.08
CA SER A 306 9.92 -1.83 -3.41
C SER A 306 10.44 -0.64 -4.20
N GLU A 307 11.52 -0.83 -4.94
CA GLU A 307 11.99 0.13 -5.94
C GLU A 307 11.19 0.04 -7.25
N GLY A 308 10.36 -0.99 -7.42
CA GLY A 308 9.42 -1.17 -8.53
C GLY A 308 7.97 -0.96 -8.11
N THR A 309 7.07 -1.64 -8.80
CA THR A 309 5.62 -1.55 -8.57
C THR A 309 5.16 -2.57 -7.51
N VAL A 310 4.27 -2.14 -6.63
CA VAL A 310 3.51 -3.05 -5.76
C VAL A 310 2.12 -3.24 -6.35
N THR A 311 1.79 -4.46 -6.76
CA THR A 311 0.50 -4.82 -7.37
C THR A 311 -0.26 -5.80 -6.46
N VAL A 312 -1.49 -5.43 -6.10
CA VAL A 312 -2.43 -6.31 -5.39
C VAL A 312 -3.58 -6.65 -6.34
N ALA A 313 -3.56 -7.87 -6.87
CA ALA A 313 -4.62 -8.38 -7.75
C ALA A 313 -5.75 -9.03 -6.95
N ASP A 314 -5.42 -9.72 -5.85
CA ASP A 314 -6.35 -10.37 -4.93
C ASP A 314 -5.64 -10.68 -3.60
N GLY A 315 -6.34 -11.29 -2.65
CA GLY A 315 -5.82 -11.67 -1.33
C GLY A 315 -6.21 -10.69 -0.22
N THR A 316 -5.72 -10.98 0.99
CA THR A 316 -5.98 -10.17 2.19
C THR A 316 -4.68 -9.72 2.82
N LEU A 317 -4.46 -8.42 2.89
CA LEU A 317 -3.28 -7.79 3.47
C LEU A 317 -3.66 -7.06 4.74
N THR A 318 -2.97 -7.36 5.84
CA THR A 318 -3.06 -6.63 7.12
C THR A 318 -1.70 -6.03 7.43
N LEU A 319 -1.58 -4.71 7.30
CA LEU A 319 -0.31 -4.01 7.43
C LEU A 319 -0.35 -3.06 8.63
N LYS A 320 0.54 -3.27 9.60
CA LYS A 320 0.67 -2.43 10.81
C LYS A 320 2.06 -1.82 10.87
N ALA A 321 2.12 -0.50 10.91
CA ALA A 321 3.38 0.23 10.99
C ALA A 321 3.33 1.28 12.09
N SER A 322 4.22 1.18 13.08
CA SER A 322 4.21 2.02 14.29
C SER A 322 5.51 2.78 14.57
N GLY A 323 6.55 2.55 13.78
CA GLY A 323 7.84 3.20 13.97
C GLY A 323 7.78 4.72 13.79
N ALA A 324 8.62 5.46 14.50
CA ALA A 324 8.75 6.90 14.31
C ALA A 324 9.44 7.24 12.99
N ILE A 325 9.20 8.47 12.49
CA ILE A 325 9.98 9.05 11.39
C ILE A 325 11.48 9.10 11.75
N ASP A 326 12.35 8.84 10.80
CA ASP A 326 13.78 9.11 10.92
C ASP A 326 14.12 10.49 10.34
N LEU A 327 14.65 11.35 11.20
CA LEU A 327 15.11 12.69 10.91
C LEU A 327 16.62 12.85 11.17
N THR A 328 17.38 11.76 11.13
CA THR A 328 18.84 11.79 11.24
C THR A 328 19.44 12.65 10.12
N ASP A 329 18.87 12.55 8.92
CA ASP A 329 19.04 13.51 7.83
C ASP A 329 17.70 14.22 7.57
N THR A 330 17.60 15.49 7.93
CA THR A 330 16.39 16.29 7.70
C THR A 330 16.20 16.71 6.24
N SER A 331 17.22 16.59 5.40
CA SER A 331 17.13 16.84 3.95
C SER A 331 16.53 15.63 3.20
N ASP A 332 16.68 14.43 3.76
CA ASP A 332 16.09 13.19 3.24
C ASP A 332 15.44 12.36 4.36
N PRO A 333 14.29 12.81 4.87
CA PRO A 333 13.61 12.14 5.98
C PRO A 333 13.03 10.79 5.56
N SER A 334 13.28 9.76 6.36
CA SER A 334 12.69 8.43 6.14
C SER A 334 11.46 8.20 7.02
N TYR A 335 10.39 7.72 6.40
CA TYR A 335 9.08 7.57 7.03
C TYR A 335 8.71 6.12 7.24
N THR A 336 8.03 5.82 8.34
CA THR A 336 7.32 4.55 8.48
C THR A 336 6.12 4.50 7.51
N ALA A 337 5.85 3.34 6.91
CA ALA A 337 4.78 3.19 5.95
C ALA A 337 4.15 1.78 5.92
N GLY A 338 2.89 1.69 5.51
CA GLY A 338 2.31 0.42 5.10
C GLY A 338 2.97 -0.07 3.81
N ILE A 339 2.95 0.76 2.76
CA ILE A 339 3.60 0.46 1.48
C ILE A 339 4.40 1.67 1.02
N LYS A 340 5.68 1.45 0.64
CA LYS A 340 6.50 2.39 -0.12
C LYS A 340 6.93 1.72 -1.43
N ALA A 341 6.67 2.38 -2.58
CA ALA A 341 6.96 1.83 -3.90
C ALA A 341 7.27 2.92 -4.93
N GLN A 342 7.79 2.54 -6.10
CA GLN A 342 7.80 3.42 -7.26
C GLN A 342 6.36 3.72 -7.71
N SER A 343 5.54 2.67 -7.84
CA SER A 343 4.10 2.77 -8.11
C SER A 343 3.31 1.74 -7.30
N PHE A 344 2.03 2.03 -7.06
CA PHE A 344 1.10 1.10 -6.41
C PHE A 344 -0.15 0.91 -7.26
N VAL A 345 -0.54 -0.35 -7.46
CA VAL A 345 -1.74 -0.73 -8.22
C VAL A 345 -2.58 -1.71 -7.41
N GLN A 346 -3.84 -1.38 -7.15
CA GLN A 346 -4.80 -2.31 -6.57
C GLN A 346 -5.88 -2.65 -7.60
N ASN A 347 -5.92 -3.90 -8.03
CA ASN A 347 -6.93 -4.42 -8.95
C ASN A 347 -8.04 -5.18 -8.23
N GLY A 348 -7.79 -5.65 -7.00
CA GLY A 348 -8.73 -6.42 -6.19
C GLY A 348 -8.23 -6.63 -4.77
N GLY A 349 -8.76 -7.66 -4.12
CA GLY A 349 -8.39 -8.03 -2.75
C GLY A 349 -8.81 -7.03 -1.67
N THR A 350 -8.36 -7.29 -0.44
CA THR A 350 -8.66 -6.44 0.72
C THR A 350 -7.38 -6.04 1.41
N ILE A 351 -7.19 -4.74 1.61
CA ILE A 351 -6.03 -4.17 2.28
C ILE A 351 -6.50 -3.38 3.49
N ALA A 352 -6.04 -3.76 4.67
CA ALA A 352 -6.28 -3.05 5.93
C ALA A 352 -4.95 -2.55 6.51
N MET A 353 -4.82 -1.24 6.66
CA MET A 353 -3.62 -0.61 7.22
C MET A 353 -3.93 0.07 8.54
N THR A 354 -3.05 -0.12 9.53
CA THR A 354 -3.04 0.62 10.78
C THR A 354 -1.68 1.28 10.95
N ILE A 355 -1.64 2.59 10.81
CA ILE A 355 -0.41 3.38 10.89
C ILE A 355 -0.48 4.27 12.11
N THR A 356 0.43 4.07 13.05
CA THR A 356 0.49 4.85 14.30
C THR A 356 1.79 5.63 14.47
N GLY A 357 2.77 5.35 13.62
CA GLY A 357 4.06 6.02 13.65
C GLY A 357 3.99 7.49 13.30
N THR A 358 4.86 8.30 13.93
CA THR A 358 4.95 9.75 13.70
C THR A 358 5.20 10.06 12.23
N ALA A 359 4.40 10.95 11.65
CA ALA A 359 4.38 11.31 10.23
C ALA A 359 4.22 10.11 9.27
N GLY A 360 3.69 8.97 9.77
CA GLY A 360 3.55 7.72 9.04
C GLY A 360 2.67 7.83 7.80
N ARG A 361 2.91 6.93 6.84
CA ARG A 361 2.21 6.90 5.56
C ARG A 361 1.48 5.58 5.35
N GLY A 362 0.27 5.62 4.83
CA GLY A 362 -0.44 4.41 4.41
C GLY A 362 0.23 3.84 3.17
N VAL A 363 -0.01 4.45 1.99
CA VAL A 363 0.68 4.16 0.74
C VAL A 363 1.46 5.39 0.30
N SER A 364 2.74 5.23 0.06
CA SER A 364 3.63 6.26 -0.49
C SER A 364 4.26 5.74 -1.78
N ALA A 365 3.79 6.25 -2.92
CA ALA A 365 4.41 5.97 -4.21
C ALA A 365 5.17 7.22 -4.71
N GLU A 366 6.27 6.99 -5.42
CA GLU A 366 7.02 8.10 -6.00
C GLU A 366 6.30 8.63 -7.25
N ASP A 367 5.80 7.73 -8.12
CA ASP A 367 5.12 8.08 -9.34
C ASP A 367 3.59 7.99 -9.21
N ALA A 368 3.01 6.79 -9.13
CA ALA A 368 1.57 6.63 -9.25
C ALA A 368 0.93 5.73 -8.21
N ILE A 369 -0.30 6.08 -7.82
CA ILE A 369 -1.24 5.21 -7.12
C ILE A 369 -2.48 5.03 -8.00
N THR A 370 -2.81 3.77 -8.31
CA THR A 370 -3.99 3.43 -9.12
C THR A 370 -4.84 2.39 -8.39
N THR A 371 -6.14 2.64 -8.25
CA THR A 371 -7.11 1.65 -7.74
C THR A 371 -8.12 1.33 -8.82
N ASN A 372 -8.20 0.06 -9.20
CA ASN A 372 -9.14 -0.46 -10.21
C ASN A 372 -10.22 -1.36 -9.59
N GLY A 373 -10.14 -1.62 -8.27
CA GLY A 373 -11.08 -2.47 -7.55
C GLY A 373 -10.61 -2.80 -6.14
N GLY A 374 -11.30 -3.73 -5.49
CA GLY A 374 -11.00 -4.19 -4.14
C GLY A 374 -11.41 -3.23 -3.03
N THR A 375 -10.93 -3.52 -1.82
CA THR A 375 -11.17 -2.70 -0.63
C THR A 375 -9.85 -2.22 -0.05
N LEU A 376 -9.71 -0.92 0.18
CA LEU A 376 -8.57 -0.30 0.83
C LEU A 376 -9.02 0.49 2.04
N THR A 377 -8.58 0.08 3.22
CA THR A 377 -8.85 0.80 4.47
C THR A 377 -7.53 1.25 5.10
N ILE A 378 -7.39 2.54 5.34
CA ILE A 378 -6.23 3.14 5.99
C ILE A 378 -6.68 3.86 7.25
N ASN A 379 -6.27 3.37 8.42
CA ASN A 379 -6.40 4.05 9.70
C ASN A 379 -5.03 4.60 10.09
N ASN A 380 -4.87 5.91 10.03
CA ASN A 380 -3.60 6.57 10.32
C ASN A 380 -3.77 7.60 11.45
N SER A 381 -3.23 7.26 12.61
CA SER A 381 -3.20 8.12 13.80
C SER A 381 -1.83 8.77 14.06
N GLY A 382 -0.88 8.58 13.16
CA GLY A 382 0.48 9.13 13.29
C GLY A 382 0.45 10.65 13.47
N ALA A 383 1.00 11.12 14.59
CA ALA A 383 1.08 12.55 14.88
C ALA A 383 2.07 13.24 13.93
N GLY A 384 1.80 14.51 13.60
CA GLY A 384 2.79 15.34 12.93
C GLY A 384 3.95 15.70 13.87
N GLN A 385 5.10 16.01 13.29
CA GLN A 385 6.30 16.46 14.01
C GLN A 385 6.91 17.67 13.29
N THR A 386 7.37 18.64 14.04
CA THR A 386 8.14 19.78 13.52
C THR A 386 9.62 19.59 13.87
N ALA A 387 10.50 19.75 12.89
CA ALA A 387 11.94 19.76 13.11
C ALA A 387 12.58 20.75 12.11
N SER A 388 13.54 21.55 12.56
CA SER A 388 14.27 22.52 11.74
C SER A 388 13.36 23.45 10.89
N SER A 389 12.25 23.90 11.42
CA SER A 389 11.20 24.68 10.73
C SER A 389 10.28 23.91 9.77
N ASP A 390 10.56 22.66 9.47
CA ASP A 390 9.74 21.84 8.57
C ASP A 390 8.69 21.03 9.34
N ASN A 391 7.54 20.88 8.72
CA ASN A 391 6.42 20.12 9.25
C ASN A 391 6.29 18.76 8.55
N TYR A 392 6.60 17.71 9.26
CA TYR A 392 6.45 16.32 8.83
C TYR A 392 5.11 15.80 9.32
N THR A 393 4.22 15.44 8.40
CA THR A 393 2.85 15.03 8.76
C THR A 393 2.45 13.72 8.09
N ALA A 394 1.56 12.98 8.77
CA ALA A 394 1.02 11.72 8.28
C ALA A 394 0.25 11.89 6.96
N LYS A 395 0.28 10.83 6.12
CA LYS A 395 -0.46 10.75 4.86
C LYS A 395 -1.20 9.42 4.78
N GLY A 396 -2.43 9.42 4.26
CA GLY A 396 -3.11 8.20 3.85
C GLY A 396 -2.51 7.70 2.54
N LEU A 397 -2.74 8.41 1.45
CA LEU A 397 -2.13 8.19 0.14
C LEU A 397 -1.21 9.36 -0.23
N LYS A 398 -0.04 9.08 -0.77
CA LYS A 398 0.88 10.09 -1.32
C LYS A 398 1.50 9.60 -2.61
N ALA A 399 1.34 10.34 -3.70
CA ALA A 399 2.04 10.11 -4.97
C ALA A 399 2.11 11.37 -5.83
N LEU A 400 2.88 11.31 -6.93
CA LEU A 400 2.85 12.33 -7.97
C LEU A 400 1.52 12.28 -8.72
N ASN A 401 1.06 11.08 -9.10
CA ASN A 401 -0.20 10.84 -9.80
C ASN A 401 -1.10 9.93 -8.97
N ILE A 402 -2.40 10.23 -8.86
CA ILE A 402 -3.36 9.36 -8.21
C ILE A 402 -4.59 9.21 -9.11
N ALA A 403 -4.94 7.96 -9.43
CA ALA A 403 -6.12 7.59 -10.20
C ALA A 403 -6.95 6.58 -9.40
N LEU A 404 -8.08 7.04 -8.85
CA LEU A 404 -9.03 6.19 -8.14
C LEU A 404 -10.16 5.80 -9.09
N ASN A 405 -9.97 4.72 -9.85
CA ASN A 405 -10.90 4.31 -10.90
C ASN A 405 -12.10 3.54 -10.36
N ALA A 406 -11.89 2.68 -9.36
CA ALA A 406 -12.94 1.86 -8.75
C ALA A 406 -12.50 1.34 -7.36
N GLY A 407 -13.41 0.58 -6.70
CA GLY A 407 -13.19 -0.03 -5.39
C GLY A 407 -13.85 0.73 -4.25
N VAL A 408 -13.66 0.21 -3.03
CA VAL A 408 -14.11 0.84 -1.79
C VAL A 408 -12.89 1.33 -1.02
N ILE A 409 -12.76 2.63 -0.86
CA ILE A 409 -11.59 3.26 -0.26
C ILE A 409 -12.02 4.04 0.98
N THR A 410 -11.47 3.71 2.13
CA THR A 410 -11.71 4.41 3.39
C THR A 410 -10.40 4.87 4.00
N ILE A 411 -10.29 6.17 4.25
CA ILE A 411 -9.09 6.78 4.85
C ILE A 411 -9.51 7.55 6.10
N ASN A 412 -9.04 7.12 7.26
CA ASN A 412 -9.27 7.77 8.54
C ASN A 412 -7.96 8.35 9.06
N MET A 413 -7.91 9.68 9.14
CA MET A 413 -6.75 10.44 9.62
C MET A 413 -7.08 11.10 10.95
N SER A 414 -6.41 10.71 12.04
CA SER A 414 -6.61 11.32 13.35
C SER A 414 -5.37 12.03 13.92
N GLY A 415 -4.22 11.89 13.28
CA GLY A 415 -2.98 12.57 13.67
C GLY A 415 -2.98 14.06 13.29
N THR A 416 -2.22 14.87 14.06
CA THR A 416 -2.09 16.31 13.83
C THR A 416 -1.49 16.63 12.47
N GLY A 417 -2.06 17.58 11.75
CA GLY A 417 -1.63 18.02 10.42
C GLY A 417 -1.74 16.98 9.33
N GLY A 418 -2.42 15.83 9.60
CA GLY A 418 -2.54 14.72 8.67
C GLY A 418 -3.26 15.08 7.37
N LYS A 419 -2.85 14.44 6.26
CA LYS A 419 -3.53 14.55 4.97
C LYS A 419 -4.05 13.16 4.56
N GLY A 420 -5.36 13.05 4.28
CA GLY A 420 -5.92 11.81 3.78
C GLY A 420 -5.28 11.43 2.44
N ILE A 421 -5.33 12.34 1.47
CA ILE A 421 -4.69 12.18 0.16
C ILE A 421 -3.80 13.39 -0.08
N ARG A 422 -2.55 13.16 -0.50
CA ARG A 422 -1.60 14.18 -0.92
C ARG A 422 -1.05 13.83 -2.31
N VAL A 423 -1.33 14.69 -3.29
CA VAL A 423 -1.00 14.40 -4.69
C VAL A 423 -0.32 15.58 -5.37
N GLY A 424 0.54 15.27 -6.33
CA GLY A 424 1.26 16.24 -7.14
C GLY A 424 2.46 16.85 -6.43
N ASP A 425 3.28 17.54 -7.22
CA ASP A 425 4.47 18.25 -6.79
C ASP A 425 4.59 19.58 -7.54
N GLY A 426 5.45 20.46 -7.05
CA GLY A 426 5.70 21.76 -7.67
C GLY A 426 6.62 22.61 -6.81
N THR A 427 7.25 23.60 -7.43
CA THR A 427 8.12 24.55 -6.76
C THR A 427 7.28 25.55 -5.98
N GLN A 428 7.35 25.49 -4.66
CA GLN A 428 6.64 26.38 -3.76
C GLN A 428 7.36 27.71 -3.64
N THR A 429 6.61 28.81 -3.77
CA THR A 429 7.08 30.17 -3.48
C THR A 429 6.09 30.81 -2.52
N THR A 430 6.58 31.28 -1.39
CA THR A 430 5.77 32.01 -0.42
C THR A 430 6.18 33.48 -0.44
N SER A 431 5.24 34.36 -0.74
CA SER A 431 5.41 35.82 -0.72
C SER A 431 4.32 36.43 0.14
N TRP A 432 4.69 37.15 1.17
CA TRP A 432 3.77 37.68 2.18
C TRP A 432 2.89 36.54 2.76
N ASN A 433 1.61 36.56 2.54
CA ASN A 433 0.66 35.56 3.06
C ASN A 433 0.16 34.59 1.98
N ARG A 434 0.73 34.63 0.76
CA ARG A 434 0.27 33.80 -0.36
C ARG A 434 1.34 32.78 -0.76
N THR A 435 0.96 31.52 -0.72
CA THR A 435 1.77 30.42 -1.25
C THR A 435 1.31 30.08 -2.65
N THR A 436 2.22 30.18 -3.61
CA THR A 436 2.00 29.81 -5.01
C THR A 436 2.90 28.65 -5.40
N TYR A 437 2.50 27.90 -6.43
CA TYR A 437 3.28 26.80 -6.96
C TYR A 437 3.56 27.03 -8.45
N THR A 438 4.80 26.80 -8.86
CA THR A 438 5.24 26.77 -10.25
C THR A 438 5.78 25.39 -10.59
N ASN A 439 6.00 25.10 -11.88
CA ASN A 439 6.46 23.77 -12.34
C ASN A 439 5.60 22.62 -11.78
N VAL A 440 4.29 22.84 -11.71
CA VAL A 440 3.35 21.88 -11.16
C VAL A 440 3.37 20.61 -12.00
N LYS A 441 3.51 19.45 -11.32
CA LYS A 441 3.50 18.12 -11.90
C LYS A 441 2.46 17.26 -11.19
N GLY A 442 2.01 16.22 -11.87
CA GLY A 442 1.08 15.24 -11.32
C GLY A 442 -0.37 15.47 -11.71
N SER A 443 -1.20 14.54 -11.30
CA SER A 443 -2.64 14.53 -11.59
C SER A 443 -3.42 13.81 -10.49
N TYR A 444 -4.65 14.27 -10.23
CA TYR A 444 -5.62 13.54 -9.44
C TYR A 444 -6.88 13.31 -10.26
N THR A 445 -7.26 12.05 -10.43
CA THR A 445 -8.51 11.67 -11.06
C THR A 445 -9.29 10.71 -10.17
N GLN A 446 -10.61 10.87 -10.15
CA GLN A 446 -11.51 9.96 -9.44
C GLN A 446 -12.67 9.59 -10.38
N GLY A 447 -12.90 8.28 -10.52
CA GLY A 447 -13.87 7.71 -11.44
C GLY A 447 -13.41 7.74 -12.90
N LEU A 448 -14.25 7.18 -13.75
CA LEU A 448 -14.06 7.05 -15.19
C LEU A 448 -14.99 7.99 -15.96
N ALA A 449 -14.66 8.26 -17.20
CA ALA A 449 -15.40 9.20 -18.05
C ALA A 449 -16.88 8.79 -18.31
N ASP A 450 -17.23 7.54 -18.07
CA ASP A 450 -18.61 7.04 -18.14
C ASP A 450 -19.42 7.33 -16.86
N GLY A 451 -18.82 7.99 -15.86
CA GLY A 451 -19.45 8.34 -14.59
C GLY A 451 -19.33 7.26 -13.51
N THR A 452 -18.81 6.09 -13.83
CA THR A 452 -18.50 5.06 -12.82
C THR A 452 -17.28 5.46 -11.98
N GLY A 453 -17.12 4.85 -10.80
CA GLY A 453 -15.98 5.19 -9.96
C GLY A 453 -16.02 4.52 -8.60
N PRO A 454 -15.07 4.89 -7.71
CA PRO A 454 -14.97 4.32 -6.38
C PRO A 454 -16.07 4.82 -5.44
N THR A 455 -16.27 4.08 -4.36
CA THR A 455 -16.81 4.63 -3.11
C THR A 455 -15.65 5.10 -2.26
N LEU A 456 -15.47 6.42 -2.16
CA LEU A 456 -14.38 7.05 -1.41
C LEU A 456 -14.91 7.70 -0.13
N THR A 457 -14.37 7.30 1.01
CA THR A 457 -14.61 7.96 2.30
C THR A 457 -13.29 8.48 2.85
N VAL A 458 -13.23 9.77 3.17
CA VAL A 458 -12.06 10.38 3.82
C VAL A 458 -12.51 11.12 5.06
N ASN A 459 -12.10 10.64 6.24
CA ASN A 459 -12.38 11.25 7.53
C ASN A 459 -11.09 11.84 8.12
N THR A 460 -11.09 13.13 8.40
CA THR A 460 -9.95 13.81 9.02
C THR A 460 -10.39 14.48 10.30
N THR A 461 -9.92 13.96 11.43
CA THR A 461 -10.26 14.45 12.77
C THR A 461 -9.07 15.06 13.50
N GLY A 462 -7.87 14.99 12.92
CA GLY A 462 -6.65 15.57 13.48
C GLY A 462 -6.68 17.10 13.45
N SER A 463 -6.11 17.71 14.49
CA SER A 463 -5.96 19.18 14.60
C SER A 463 -4.78 19.68 13.76
N THR A 464 -4.63 21.00 13.67
CA THR A 464 -3.45 21.66 13.12
C THR A 464 -2.19 21.28 13.90
N LEU A 465 -1.11 20.96 13.19
CA LEU A 465 0.22 20.83 13.79
C LEU A 465 0.78 22.23 14.02
N SER A 466 0.92 22.65 15.28
CA SER A 466 1.54 23.94 15.62
C SER A 466 3.04 23.90 15.37
N SER A 467 3.59 24.91 14.72
CA SER A 467 5.04 25.12 14.73
C SER A 467 5.46 25.52 16.14
N GLY A 468 6.35 24.76 16.77
CA GLY A 468 6.91 25.13 18.06
C GLY A 468 7.63 26.47 17.96
N SER A 469 7.10 27.53 18.58
CA SER A 469 7.84 28.76 18.77
C SER A 469 8.86 28.56 19.92
N SER A 470 10.11 28.32 19.55
CA SER A 470 11.20 28.53 20.47
C SER A 470 11.45 30.05 20.60
N GLY A 471 11.09 30.67 21.69
CA GLY A 471 11.53 32.02 21.93
C GLY A 471 10.62 32.76 22.88
N GLY A 472 11.03 32.86 24.13
CA GLY A 472 10.48 33.76 25.10
C GLY A 472 10.70 35.21 24.70
N GLY A 473 9.77 36.06 25.07
CA GLY A 473 9.93 37.50 24.93
C GLY A 473 8.67 38.25 25.39
N GLY A 474 8.69 38.65 26.61
CA GLY A 474 8.06 39.71 27.31
C GLY A 474 6.87 40.45 26.69
N GLY A 475 5.81 40.46 27.42
CA GLY A 475 4.61 41.20 27.11
C GLY A 475 4.82 42.72 27.03
N ARG A 476 3.97 43.33 26.21
CA ARG A 476 3.58 44.74 26.38
C ARG A 476 2.09 44.86 26.05
N PRO A 477 1.27 45.39 26.98
CA PRO A 477 -0.14 45.66 26.71
C PRO A 477 -0.29 47.07 26.11
N GLY A 478 -1.14 47.21 25.11
CA GLY A 478 -1.72 48.49 24.80
C GLY A 478 -1.79 48.84 23.32
N GLY A 479 -3.00 49.10 22.84
CA GLY A 479 -3.27 49.90 21.66
C GLY A 479 -4.22 49.25 20.66
N GLY A 480 -5.53 49.49 20.82
CA GLY A 480 -6.54 49.13 19.86
C GLY A 480 -6.34 49.89 18.54
N GLY A 481 -6.60 49.23 17.44
CA GLY A 481 -6.68 49.78 16.10
C GLY A 481 -7.57 48.87 15.26
N TRP A 482 -8.75 49.31 14.96
CA TRP A 482 -9.67 48.63 14.04
C TRP A 482 -9.17 48.82 12.61
N GLY A 483 -8.85 47.77 11.92
CA GLY A 483 -8.66 47.73 10.48
C GLY A 483 -9.41 46.54 9.92
N PRO A 484 -10.07 46.64 8.77
CA PRO A 484 -10.85 45.52 8.18
C PRO A 484 -9.91 44.48 7.57
N GLY A 485 -10.19 43.20 7.85
CA GLY A 485 -9.64 42.08 7.08
C GLY A 485 -8.21 41.66 7.45
N GLY A 486 -7.97 41.36 8.70
CA GLY A 486 -6.70 40.77 9.14
C GLY A 486 -6.88 39.30 9.50
N GLY A 487 -6.77 38.41 8.55
CA GLY A 487 -6.49 37.00 8.82
C GLY A 487 -5.23 36.91 9.68
N GLY A 488 -5.29 36.25 10.85
CA GLY A 488 -4.25 36.22 11.85
C GLY A 488 -2.89 35.89 11.24
N MET A 489 -1.87 36.63 11.67
CA MET A 489 -0.47 36.38 11.29
C MET A 489 -0.12 34.93 11.61
N GLY A 490 0.04 34.15 10.52
CA GLY A 490 0.14 32.73 10.56
C GLY A 490 1.30 32.24 11.39
N GLN A 491 0.99 31.46 12.38
CA GLN A 491 1.89 30.39 12.77
C GLN A 491 2.09 29.51 11.52
N SER A 492 3.34 29.19 11.18
CA SER A 492 3.69 28.26 10.10
C SER A 492 3.34 26.82 10.50
N GLY A 493 2.09 26.57 10.85
CA GLY A 493 1.55 25.28 11.17
C GLY A 493 1.22 24.46 9.91
N SER A 494 0.91 23.20 10.07
CA SER A 494 0.39 22.36 9.01
C SER A 494 -1.02 21.88 9.35
N ASP A 495 -2.01 22.44 8.65
CA ASP A 495 -3.41 22.08 8.85
C ASP A 495 -3.72 20.67 8.33
N ALA A 496 -4.65 20.00 9.01
CA ALA A 496 -5.19 18.75 8.51
C ALA A 496 -6.02 19.00 7.23
N LYS A 497 -5.95 18.11 6.26
CA LYS A 497 -6.70 18.17 4.99
C LYS A 497 -7.20 16.79 4.61
N ALA A 498 -8.43 16.67 4.11
CA ALA A 498 -8.86 15.36 3.61
C ALA A 498 -8.18 15.04 2.28
N ILE A 499 -8.25 15.94 1.29
CA ILE A 499 -7.60 15.79 -0.01
C ILE A 499 -6.82 17.06 -0.30
N LYS A 500 -5.50 16.95 -0.48
CA LYS A 500 -4.63 18.07 -0.87
C LYS A 500 -3.89 17.76 -2.15
N ALA A 501 -4.19 18.52 -3.21
CA ALA A 501 -3.50 18.44 -4.50
C ALA A 501 -2.68 19.70 -4.78
N ILE A 502 -1.45 19.53 -5.25
CA ILE A 502 -0.70 20.62 -5.87
C ILE A 502 -1.12 20.81 -7.33
N CYS A 503 -1.53 19.74 -7.98
CA CYS A 503 -2.04 19.67 -9.34
C CYS A 503 -3.55 19.88 -9.44
N ALA A 504 -4.07 19.84 -10.66
CA ALA A 504 -5.50 19.86 -10.93
C ALA A 504 -6.19 18.59 -10.41
N ILE A 505 -7.45 18.75 -9.98
CA ILE A 505 -8.34 17.68 -9.56
C ILE A 505 -9.45 17.54 -10.57
N THR A 506 -9.70 16.30 -11.03
CA THR A 506 -10.85 15.98 -11.88
C THR A 506 -11.66 14.83 -11.28
N LEU A 507 -12.96 15.08 -11.02
CA LEU A 507 -13.89 14.10 -10.50
C LEU A 507 -14.83 13.66 -11.64
N TYR A 508 -14.56 12.50 -12.23
CA TYR A 508 -15.34 11.94 -13.32
C TYR A 508 -16.57 11.16 -12.84
N GLY A 509 -16.47 10.51 -11.65
CA GLY A 509 -17.53 9.61 -11.21
C GLY A 509 -17.33 9.05 -9.80
N GLY A 510 -18.17 8.09 -9.46
CA GLY A 510 -18.16 7.44 -8.14
C GLY A 510 -18.93 8.21 -7.07
N GLU A 511 -18.80 7.76 -5.84
CA GLU A 511 -19.41 8.40 -4.67
C GLU A 511 -18.33 8.78 -3.65
N THR A 512 -18.33 10.05 -3.22
CA THR A 512 -17.36 10.57 -2.26
C THR A 512 -18.05 11.09 -1.02
N THR A 513 -17.57 10.70 0.14
CA THR A 513 -17.88 11.30 1.43
C THR A 513 -16.62 11.81 2.09
N VAL A 514 -16.55 13.10 2.33
CA VAL A 514 -15.45 13.75 3.06
C VAL A 514 -15.97 14.35 4.34
N THR A 515 -15.30 14.09 5.46
CA THR A 515 -15.60 14.72 6.74
C THR A 515 -14.33 15.29 7.35
N THR A 516 -14.36 16.58 7.71
CA THR A 516 -13.31 17.20 8.54
C THR A 516 -13.92 17.85 9.78
N LYS A 517 -13.17 17.92 10.90
CA LYS A 517 -13.76 18.33 12.19
C LYS A 517 -13.01 19.43 12.91
N THR A 518 -11.90 19.91 12.39
CA THR A 518 -11.03 20.86 13.11
C THR A 518 -10.79 22.12 12.29
N ASN A 519 -10.52 23.23 12.97
CA ASN A 519 -10.19 24.50 12.33
C ASN A 519 -9.02 24.36 11.36
N GLY A 520 -9.08 24.99 10.19
CA GLY A 520 -8.11 24.87 9.11
C GLY A 520 -8.18 23.55 8.34
N ALA A 521 -9.10 22.63 8.70
CA ALA A 521 -9.22 21.34 8.02
C ALA A 521 -10.20 21.40 6.85
N GLU A 522 -9.67 21.63 5.65
CA GLU A 522 -10.43 21.65 4.41
C GLU A 522 -10.76 20.25 3.89
N GLY A 523 -11.84 20.15 3.12
CA GLY A 523 -12.25 18.93 2.46
C GLY A 523 -11.35 18.58 1.27
N LEU A 524 -11.41 19.41 0.24
CA LEU A 524 -10.67 19.24 -1.00
C LEU A 524 -9.95 20.55 -1.33
N GLU A 525 -8.62 20.51 -1.33
CA GLU A 525 -7.78 21.66 -1.66
C GLU A 525 -6.99 21.39 -2.95
N SER A 526 -7.12 22.27 -3.96
CA SER A 526 -6.25 22.26 -5.16
C SER A 526 -5.46 23.55 -5.26
N LYS A 527 -4.17 23.45 -5.56
CA LYS A 527 -3.33 24.63 -5.85
C LYS A 527 -3.39 25.04 -7.33
N THR A 528 -4.28 24.41 -8.13
CA THR A 528 -4.43 24.67 -9.56
C THR A 528 -5.90 24.86 -9.95
N SER A 529 -6.72 23.79 -9.95
CA SER A 529 -8.14 23.85 -10.32
C SER A 529 -8.89 22.59 -9.89
N VAL A 530 -10.22 22.71 -9.79
CA VAL A 530 -11.12 21.59 -9.54
C VAL A 530 -12.17 21.53 -10.65
N ASP A 531 -12.36 20.35 -11.26
CA ASP A 531 -13.37 20.10 -12.30
C ASP A 531 -14.22 18.87 -11.91
N VAL A 532 -15.49 19.11 -11.55
CA VAL A 532 -16.46 18.08 -11.24
C VAL A 532 -17.24 17.76 -12.50
N ARG A 533 -17.05 16.57 -13.06
CA ARG A 533 -17.64 16.10 -14.33
C ARG A 533 -18.71 15.03 -14.15
N GLY A 534 -18.75 14.36 -13.01
CA GLY A 534 -19.71 13.30 -12.74
C GLY A 534 -19.66 12.86 -11.29
N GLY A 535 -20.44 11.82 -10.95
CA GLY A 535 -20.47 11.25 -9.61
C GLY A 535 -21.35 12.00 -8.61
N LYS A 536 -21.30 11.56 -7.37
CA LYS A 536 -21.98 12.16 -6.22
C LYS A 536 -20.97 12.43 -5.12
N HIS A 537 -20.84 13.68 -4.70
CA HIS A 537 -19.79 14.11 -3.78
C HIS A 537 -20.42 14.88 -2.61
N TYR A 538 -20.22 14.39 -1.41
CA TYR A 538 -20.63 15.03 -0.17
C TYR A 538 -19.40 15.44 0.65
N PHE A 539 -19.37 16.72 1.00
CA PHE A 539 -18.34 17.32 1.84
C PHE A 539 -19.01 17.93 3.07
N GLN A 540 -18.64 17.44 4.26
CA GLN A 540 -19.02 18.04 5.54
C GLN A 540 -17.74 18.45 6.26
N CYS A 541 -17.43 19.73 6.20
CA CYS A 541 -16.15 20.24 6.65
C CYS A 541 -16.29 21.27 7.76
N TYR A 542 -15.26 21.40 8.57
CA TYR A 542 -15.17 22.51 9.50
C TYR A 542 -14.72 23.79 8.77
N ASP A 543 -13.72 23.65 7.90
CA ASP A 543 -13.22 24.73 7.05
C ASP A 543 -13.84 24.59 5.64
N ASP A 544 -13.17 25.05 4.58
CA ASP A 544 -13.70 24.98 3.23
C ASP A 544 -13.97 23.53 2.80
N CYS A 545 -15.12 23.30 2.20
CA CYS A 545 -15.39 22.00 1.61
C CYS A 545 -14.62 21.79 0.32
N ILE A 546 -14.56 22.79 -0.55
CA ILE A 546 -13.74 22.81 -1.76
C ILE A 546 -13.02 24.15 -1.82
N ASN A 547 -11.69 24.13 -1.78
CA ASN A 547 -10.82 25.29 -1.93
C ASN A 547 -9.94 25.14 -3.17
N SER A 548 -9.82 26.18 -3.98
CA SER A 548 -8.91 26.17 -5.14
C SER A 548 -8.20 27.50 -5.35
N ALA A 549 -6.90 27.43 -5.63
CA ALA A 549 -6.15 28.60 -6.07
C ALA A 549 -6.57 29.09 -7.47
N GLY A 550 -7.27 28.25 -8.24
CA GLY A 550 -7.75 28.55 -9.58
C GLY A 550 -9.26 28.22 -9.72
N LYS A 551 -9.68 27.85 -10.90
CA LYS A 551 -11.09 27.60 -11.23
C LYS A 551 -11.67 26.40 -10.47
N ILE A 552 -12.95 26.54 -10.07
CA ILE A 552 -13.80 25.45 -9.64
C ILE A 552 -14.96 25.37 -10.63
N VAL A 553 -15.11 24.21 -11.29
CA VAL A 553 -16.07 24.01 -12.37
C VAL A 553 -16.96 22.81 -12.06
N PHE A 554 -18.27 22.99 -12.16
CA PHE A 554 -19.29 21.94 -12.00
C PHE A 554 -19.89 21.61 -13.37
N ASN A 555 -19.20 20.77 -14.14
CA ASN A 555 -19.60 20.37 -15.49
C ASN A 555 -20.59 19.19 -15.51
N GLY A 556 -20.70 18.45 -14.43
CA GLY A 556 -21.58 17.27 -14.29
C GLY A 556 -21.63 16.79 -12.86
N GLY A 557 -22.39 15.72 -12.62
CA GLY A 557 -22.54 15.13 -11.28
C GLY A 557 -23.27 16.00 -10.27
N VAL A 558 -23.19 15.62 -9.01
CA VAL A 558 -23.86 16.30 -7.87
C VAL A 558 -22.82 16.51 -6.76
N ALA A 559 -22.64 17.74 -6.32
CA ALA A 559 -21.83 18.11 -5.17
C ALA A 559 -22.70 18.77 -4.10
N VAL A 560 -22.61 18.27 -2.85
CA VAL A 560 -23.20 18.92 -1.68
C VAL A 560 -22.07 19.28 -0.73
N CYS A 561 -21.91 20.57 -0.46
CA CYS A 561 -20.86 21.15 0.34
C CYS A 561 -21.47 21.81 1.59
N TYR A 562 -21.19 21.27 2.76
CA TYR A 562 -21.65 21.80 4.05
C TYR A 562 -20.46 22.18 4.91
N SER A 563 -20.21 23.47 5.09
CA SER A 563 -19.19 23.99 5.99
C SER A 563 -19.81 24.47 7.32
N THR A 564 -19.08 24.29 8.40
CA THR A 564 -19.49 24.74 9.73
C THR A 564 -18.65 25.88 10.29
N GLY A 565 -17.53 26.22 9.68
CA GLY A 565 -16.59 27.21 10.22
C GLY A 565 -15.91 28.12 9.21
N ASN A 566 -16.11 27.89 7.91
CA ASN A 566 -15.60 28.75 6.84
C ASN A 566 -16.48 28.61 5.58
N ASP A 567 -15.94 28.89 4.37
CA ASP A 567 -16.69 28.86 3.11
C ASP A 567 -17.01 27.43 2.66
N ALA A 568 -18.12 27.24 1.96
CA ALA A 568 -18.42 25.92 1.44
C ALA A 568 -17.69 25.65 0.13
N VAL A 569 -17.55 26.65 -0.75
CA VAL A 569 -16.77 26.59 -1.99
C VAL A 569 -16.02 27.89 -2.17
N ASP A 570 -14.70 27.83 -2.08
CA ASP A 570 -13.79 28.98 -2.15
C ASP A 570 -12.87 28.90 -3.37
N SER A 571 -12.92 29.93 -4.24
CA SER A 571 -12.02 30.06 -5.38
C SER A 571 -11.21 31.32 -5.31
N ASN A 572 -9.92 31.18 -5.08
CA ASN A 572 -8.95 32.26 -4.98
C ASN A 572 -8.41 32.73 -6.36
N LEU A 573 -9.12 32.46 -7.46
CA LEU A 573 -8.68 32.87 -8.81
C LEU A 573 -8.66 34.39 -9.00
N GLY A 574 -9.57 35.12 -8.34
CA GLY A 574 -9.68 36.58 -8.42
C GLY A 574 -10.02 37.10 -9.83
N SER A 575 -10.73 36.32 -10.63
CA SER A 575 -11.15 36.72 -12.01
C SER A 575 -12.36 35.92 -12.49
N THR A 576 -12.93 36.34 -13.60
CA THR A 576 -14.09 35.72 -14.26
C THR A 576 -13.91 34.22 -14.45
N GLY A 577 -14.90 33.44 -14.03
CA GLY A 577 -14.92 31.98 -14.07
C GLY A 577 -14.23 31.31 -12.88
N ALA A 578 -14.05 32.02 -11.78
CA ALA A 578 -13.60 31.48 -10.52
C ALA A 578 -14.49 30.32 -10.09
N ILE A 579 -15.80 30.51 -10.07
CA ILE A 579 -16.78 29.45 -9.90
C ILE A 579 -17.64 29.36 -11.16
N THR A 580 -17.71 28.19 -11.79
CA THR A 580 -18.47 27.97 -13.02
C THR A 580 -19.52 26.89 -12.83
N ILE A 581 -20.78 27.21 -13.08
CA ILE A 581 -21.90 26.27 -13.14
C ILE A 581 -22.08 25.87 -14.61
N GLY A 582 -21.65 24.65 -14.93
CA GLY A 582 -21.89 23.97 -16.20
C GLY A 582 -23.25 23.25 -16.20
N ASP A 583 -23.25 21.96 -16.53
CA ASP A 583 -24.44 21.10 -16.46
C ASP A 583 -24.51 20.29 -15.13
N GLY A 584 -23.55 20.45 -14.23
CA GLY A 584 -23.53 19.83 -12.90
C GLY A 584 -24.45 20.50 -11.90
N VAL A 585 -24.60 19.87 -10.74
CA VAL A 585 -25.41 20.35 -9.62
C VAL A 585 -24.52 20.60 -8.41
N VAL A 586 -24.57 21.80 -7.86
CA VAL A 586 -23.87 22.14 -6.61
C VAL A 586 -24.82 22.79 -5.61
N PHE A 587 -24.86 22.22 -4.40
CA PHE A 587 -25.55 22.77 -3.25
C PHE A 587 -24.51 23.04 -2.16
N ALA A 588 -24.14 24.30 -2.00
CA ALA A 588 -23.10 24.76 -1.09
C ALA A 588 -23.74 25.64 0.01
N TYR A 589 -23.50 25.31 1.25
CA TYR A 589 -23.97 26.12 2.36
C TYR A 589 -23.05 26.07 3.57
N MET A 590 -23.08 27.15 4.34
CA MET A 590 -22.32 27.27 5.56
C MET A 590 -23.23 27.77 6.70
N THR A 591 -22.82 27.49 7.94
CA THR A 591 -23.65 27.77 9.12
C THR A 591 -23.05 28.79 10.11
N LYS A 592 -21.79 29.17 9.94
CA LYS A 592 -21.12 30.14 10.81
C LYS A 592 -21.66 31.56 10.65
N GLY A 593 -21.99 31.99 9.44
CA GLY A 593 -22.43 33.35 9.12
C GLY A 593 -21.31 34.27 8.67
N ASP A 594 -21.65 35.54 8.36
CA ASP A 594 -20.70 36.54 7.87
C ASP A 594 -19.35 36.55 8.64
N PRO A 595 -18.20 36.73 7.96
CA PRO A 595 -18.10 37.07 6.52
C PRO A 595 -18.06 35.86 5.57
N ASP A 596 -18.08 34.63 6.09
CA ASP A 596 -17.88 33.41 5.31
C ASP A 596 -19.15 33.09 4.46
N GLU A 597 -19.00 32.47 3.30
CA GLU A 597 -20.04 32.34 2.28
C GLU A 597 -20.27 30.88 1.80
N GLY A 598 -21.42 30.62 1.14
CA GLY A 598 -21.64 29.36 0.42
C GLY A 598 -20.73 29.24 -0.81
N PHE A 599 -20.67 30.31 -1.62
CA PHE A 599 -19.68 30.49 -2.68
C PHE A 599 -18.86 31.75 -2.39
N ASP A 600 -17.57 31.59 -2.12
CA ASP A 600 -16.62 32.69 -2.07
C ASP A 600 -15.75 32.73 -3.36
N CYS A 601 -15.69 33.91 -3.98
CA CYS A 601 -14.87 34.16 -5.16
C CYS A 601 -14.51 35.66 -5.30
N ASP A 602 -14.44 36.41 -4.19
CA ASP A 602 -14.17 37.85 -4.09
C ASP A 602 -15.20 38.75 -4.77
N ASN A 603 -15.83 38.33 -5.87
CA ASN A 603 -16.76 39.16 -6.64
C ASN A 603 -17.79 38.29 -7.38
N ASN A 604 -19.07 38.64 -7.28
CA ASN A 604 -20.16 37.91 -7.94
C ASN A 604 -20.03 37.84 -9.47
N SER A 605 -19.33 38.81 -10.10
CA SER A 605 -19.05 38.79 -11.55
C SER A 605 -18.06 37.70 -11.95
N TYR A 606 -17.37 37.10 -11.00
CA TYR A 606 -16.48 35.96 -11.24
C TYR A 606 -17.21 34.62 -11.32
N ILE A 607 -18.50 34.56 -10.89
CA ILE A 607 -19.35 33.41 -11.15
C ILE A 607 -19.77 33.39 -12.62
N GLN A 608 -19.75 32.22 -13.24
CA GLN A 608 -20.25 31.98 -14.60
C GLN A 608 -21.33 30.88 -14.60
N ILE A 609 -22.30 30.98 -15.51
CA ILE A 609 -23.30 29.95 -15.81
C ILE A 609 -23.15 29.58 -17.27
N THR A 610 -22.40 28.53 -17.56
CA THR A 610 -22.06 28.10 -18.93
C THR A 610 -22.94 26.96 -19.45
N GLY A 611 -23.74 26.35 -18.59
CA GLY A 611 -24.65 25.24 -18.89
C GLY A 611 -26.03 25.46 -18.32
N THR A 612 -26.76 24.37 -18.11
CA THR A 612 -28.12 24.31 -17.56
C THR A 612 -28.18 23.66 -16.17
N GLY A 613 -27.03 23.58 -15.48
CA GLY A 613 -26.91 22.99 -14.15
C GLY A 613 -27.65 23.76 -13.06
N ILE A 614 -27.54 23.25 -11.84
CA ILE A 614 -28.13 23.84 -10.65
C ILE A 614 -26.98 24.33 -9.72
N GLY A 615 -27.08 25.59 -9.33
CA GLY A 615 -26.16 26.19 -8.32
C GLY A 615 -26.99 26.82 -7.21
N ILE A 616 -26.77 26.37 -5.96
CA ILE A 616 -27.36 26.92 -4.77
C ILE A 616 -26.25 27.24 -3.78
N SER A 617 -26.17 28.53 -3.38
CA SER A 617 -25.28 29.00 -2.33
C SER A 617 -26.09 29.62 -1.21
N ALA A 618 -25.81 29.21 0.06
CA ALA A 618 -26.54 29.72 1.23
C ALA A 618 -25.59 29.91 2.44
N GLY A 619 -25.97 30.87 3.28
CA GLY A 619 -25.17 31.29 4.44
C GLY A 619 -24.17 32.37 4.06
N GLY A 620 -23.89 33.25 5.00
CA GLY A 620 -23.09 34.43 4.75
C GLY A 620 -23.79 35.52 3.95
N LYS A 621 -23.14 36.63 3.79
CA LYS A 621 -23.67 37.75 3.01
C LYS A 621 -22.72 37.99 1.87
N GLN A 622 -23.08 37.54 0.69
CA GLN A 622 -22.30 37.88 -0.48
C GLN A 622 -22.14 39.40 -0.60
N SER A 623 -20.93 39.82 -0.79
CA SER A 623 -20.48 41.22 -0.73
C SER A 623 -21.24 42.16 -1.66
N SER A 624 -22.07 41.65 -2.57
CA SER A 624 -22.92 42.44 -3.45
C SER A 624 -24.15 41.68 -3.96
N THR A 625 -25.31 41.93 -3.36
CA THR A 625 -26.63 41.51 -3.91
C THR A 625 -26.99 42.19 -5.23
N SER A 626 -26.25 43.23 -5.62
CA SER A 626 -26.44 43.98 -6.89
C SER A 626 -25.59 43.44 -8.05
N GLY A 627 -24.69 42.48 -7.79
CA GLY A 627 -23.77 41.93 -8.79
C GLY A 627 -24.45 41.24 -9.97
N THR A 628 -23.71 41.10 -11.04
CA THR A 628 -24.13 40.35 -12.24
C THR A 628 -23.18 39.17 -12.43
N VAL A 629 -23.78 38.01 -12.72
CA VAL A 629 -23.01 36.82 -13.12
C VAL A 629 -22.53 36.99 -14.56
N SER A 630 -21.30 36.59 -14.86
CA SER A 630 -20.75 36.61 -16.21
C SER A 630 -21.31 35.45 -17.04
N ASN A 631 -21.51 35.65 -18.34
CA ASN A 631 -21.87 34.59 -19.29
C ASN A 631 -23.02 33.70 -18.82
N ALA A 632 -24.11 34.31 -18.27
CA ALA A 632 -25.26 33.58 -17.79
C ALA A 632 -26.09 33.01 -18.93
N LYS A 633 -26.07 31.70 -19.15
CA LYS A 633 -26.91 31.00 -20.14
C LYS A 633 -28.31 30.71 -19.64
N GLN A 634 -28.59 30.83 -18.36
CA GLN A 634 -29.91 30.70 -17.76
C GLN A 634 -30.14 31.77 -16.70
N GLY A 635 -31.40 31.91 -16.25
CA GLY A 635 -31.77 32.85 -15.19
C GLY A 635 -31.11 32.52 -13.85
N TYR A 636 -30.82 33.54 -13.05
CA TYR A 636 -30.27 33.41 -11.72
C TYR A 636 -30.79 34.51 -10.78
N ALA A 637 -30.57 34.34 -9.49
CA ALA A 637 -30.90 35.40 -8.55
C ALA A 637 -29.88 35.43 -7.37
N PHE A 638 -29.66 36.62 -6.86
CA PHE A 638 -29.09 36.84 -5.52
C PHE A 638 -30.26 37.26 -4.60
N LEU A 639 -30.45 36.53 -3.51
CA LEU A 639 -31.63 36.70 -2.65
C LEU A 639 -31.20 37.30 -1.31
N SER A 640 -31.98 38.28 -0.84
CA SER A 640 -31.81 38.90 0.48
C SER A 640 -32.92 38.46 1.49
N SER A 641 -33.80 37.58 1.08
CA SER A 641 -34.89 37.04 1.89
C SER A 641 -35.17 35.58 1.51
N PRO A 642 -35.60 34.72 2.45
CA PRO A 642 -35.74 34.98 3.89
C PRO A 642 -34.37 35.17 4.59
N SER A 643 -34.37 35.77 5.77
CA SER A 643 -33.14 36.03 6.54
C SER A 643 -32.53 34.80 7.20
N SER A 644 -33.23 33.66 7.17
CA SER A 644 -32.70 32.37 7.63
C SER A 644 -33.52 31.21 7.09
N TYR A 645 -32.86 30.04 7.05
CA TYR A 645 -33.47 28.76 6.70
C TYR A 645 -33.45 27.81 7.87
N ALA A 646 -34.56 27.17 8.19
CA ALA A 646 -34.62 26.21 9.30
C ALA A 646 -34.04 24.87 8.90
N ALA A 647 -33.41 24.18 9.85
CA ALA A 647 -32.98 22.80 9.67
C ALA A 647 -34.19 21.87 9.39
N ASN A 648 -33.96 20.80 8.64
CA ASN A 648 -34.93 19.75 8.36
C ASN A 648 -36.26 20.26 7.76
N THR A 649 -36.22 21.42 7.11
CA THR A 649 -37.30 21.99 6.33
C THR A 649 -36.95 21.91 4.85
N TYR A 650 -37.91 21.48 4.03
CA TYR A 650 -37.68 21.25 2.60
C TYR A 650 -38.16 22.50 1.84
N TYR A 651 -37.23 23.15 1.16
CA TYR A 651 -37.49 24.37 0.39
C TYR A 651 -37.49 24.00 -1.08
N THR A 652 -38.54 24.40 -1.80
CA THR A 652 -38.71 24.13 -3.23
C THR A 652 -38.62 25.42 -4.01
N LEU A 653 -37.74 25.52 -4.97
CA LEU A 653 -37.75 26.51 -6.02
C LEU A 653 -38.74 26.05 -7.09
N ALA A 654 -39.80 26.84 -7.34
CA ALA A 654 -40.77 26.57 -8.37
C ALA A 654 -40.92 27.77 -9.32
N ASP A 655 -41.32 27.50 -10.56
CA ASP A 655 -41.70 28.53 -11.53
C ASP A 655 -43.05 29.19 -11.19
N ALA A 656 -43.46 30.16 -11.97
CA ALA A 656 -44.75 30.85 -11.79
C ALA A 656 -45.98 29.94 -11.96
N SER A 657 -45.84 28.84 -12.67
CA SER A 657 -46.89 27.84 -12.89
C SER A 657 -46.94 26.80 -11.77
N GLY A 658 -45.98 26.83 -10.81
CA GLY A 658 -45.89 25.88 -9.72
C GLY A 658 -45.07 24.61 -10.06
N ASN A 659 -44.35 24.57 -11.17
CA ASN A 659 -43.46 23.44 -11.47
C ASN A 659 -42.22 23.49 -10.60
N ASN A 660 -41.92 22.39 -9.92
CA ASN A 660 -40.70 22.22 -9.10
C ASN A 660 -39.44 22.16 -9.99
N LEU A 661 -38.48 23.03 -9.75
CA LEU A 661 -37.20 23.05 -10.42
C LEU A 661 -36.11 22.33 -9.58
N VAL A 662 -36.15 22.49 -8.27
CA VAL A 662 -35.26 21.82 -7.30
C VAL A 662 -35.83 21.95 -5.90
N THR A 663 -35.70 20.90 -5.08
CA THR A 663 -35.97 20.95 -3.64
C THR A 663 -34.69 20.70 -2.86
N TYR A 664 -34.47 21.45 -1.80
CA TYR A 664 -33.31 21.38 -0.94
C TYR A 664 -33.66 21.52 0.54
N SER A 665 -32.85 20.96 1.40
CA SER A 665 -33.01 21.01 2.87
C SER A 665 -31.64 21.13 3.52
N PHE A 666 -31.56 21.88 4.60
CA PHE A 666 -30.32 22.10 5.35
C PHE A 666 -30.23 21.15 6.53
N ALA A 667 -29.06 20.58 6.79
CA ALA A 667 -28.81 19.71 7.95
C ALA A 667 -28.80 20.50 9.28
N ALA A 668 -28.51 21.79 9.23
CA ALA A 668 -28.55 22.71 10.38
C ALA A 668 -29.16 24.04 9.95
N LYS A 669 -29.55 24.88 10.93
CA LYS A 669 -30.08 26.22 10.62
C LYS A 669 -29.01 27.05 9.92
N VAL A 670 -29.37 27.62 8.76
CA VAL A 670 -28.56 28.59 8.04
C VAL A 670 -29.06 29.99 8.38
N SER A 671 -28.19 30.80 8.95
CA SER A 671 -28.43 32.24 9.17
C SER A 671 -28.08 32.96 7.87
N ASN A 672 -28.78 34.06 7.58
CA ASN A 672 -28.76 34.80 6.32
C ASN A 672 -29.47 34.11 5.15
N SER A 673 -29.71 34.86 4.11
CA SER A 673 -30.48 34.43 2.92
C SER A 673 -29.69 33.47 2.03
N LEU A 674 -30.38 32.93 1.02
CA LEU A 674 -29.68 32.38 -0.14
C LEU A 674 -28.88 33.48 -0.79
N SER A 675 -27.56 33.32 -0.79
CA SER A 675 -26.70 34.27 -1.45
C SER A 675 -26.81 34.17 -2.98
N PHE A 676 -27.03 32.97 -3.52
CA PHE A 676 -27.15 32.72 -4.97
C PHE A 676 -28.02 31.51 -5.27
N ILE A 677 -28.84 31.61 -6.36
CA ILE A 677 -29.59 30.47 -6.90
C ILE A 677 -29.69 30.54 -8.42
N THR A 678 -29.44 29.41 -9.07
CA THR A 678 -29.74 29.15 -10.47
C THR A 678 -30.20 27.70 -10.64
N ALA A 679 -31.14 27.44 -11.55
CA ALA A 679 -31.62 26.09 -11.82
C ALA A 679 -32.08 25.95 -13.28
N LYS A 680 -31.97 24.70 -13.79
CA LYS A 680 -32.51 24.37 -15.11
C LYS A 680 -33.98 24.80 -15.24
N GLY A 681 -34.31 25.52 -16.29
CA GLY A 681 -35.64 26.09 -16.51
C GLY A 681 -35.81 27.52 -16.03
N MET A 682 -34.85 28.08 -15.30
CA MET A 682 -34.87 29.53 -15.00
C MET A 682 -34.50 30.35 -16.23
N THR A 683 -35.34 31.35 -16.52
CA THR A 683 -35.15 32.29 -17.63
C THR A 683 -35.00 33.70 -17.10
N LYS A 684 -34.22 34.53 -17.82
CA LYS A 684 -34.11 35.95 -17.49
C LYS A 684 -35.49 36.62 -17.46
N SER A 685 -35.70 37.44 -16.45
CA SER A 685 -36.98 38.14 -16.18
C SER A 685 -38.16 37.19 -15.81
N GLY A 686 -37.95 35.90 -15.66
CA GLY A 686 -38.94 34.95 -15.15
C GLY A 686 -39.24 35.18 -13.67
N THR A 687 -40.48 34.91 -13.26
CA THR A 687 -40.89 34.97 -11.84
C THR A 687 -40.82 33.58 -11.22
N TYR A 688 -40.20 33.48 -10.05
CA TYR A 688 -40.01 32.25 -9.32
C TYR A 688 -40.41 32.39 -7.84
N ASN A 689 -40.79 31.27 -7.25
CA ASN A 689 -41.26 31.20 -5.87
C ASN A 689 -40.42 30.17 -5.08
N ILE A 690 -40.12 30.47 -3.84
CA ILE A 690 -39.62 29.50 -2.88
C ILE A 690 -40.78 29.10 -1.98
N TRP A 691 -41.02 27.80 -1.91
CA TRP A 691 -42.02 27.18 -1.05
C TRP A 691 -41.35 26.37 0.04
N SER A 692 -42.02 26.14 1.17
CA SER A 692 -41.52 25.27 2.23
C SER A 692 -42.51 24.16 2.59
N SER A 693 -41.98 23.03 3.04
CA SER A 693 -42.68 21.86 3.54
C SER A 693 -41.91 21.26 4.73
N THR A 694 -42.60 20.61 5.64
CA THR A 694 -42.02 19.80 6.70
C THR A 694 -41.84 18.33 6.27
N THR A 695 -42.35 17.97 5.08
CA THR A 695 -42.28 16.61 4.57
C THR A 695 -41.34 16.56 3.37
N ALA A 696 -40.43 15.55 3.37
CA ALA A 696 -39.54 15.31 2.26
C ALA A 696 -40.28 14.90 1.00
N PRO A 697 -39.81 15.30 -0.19
CA PRO A 697 -40.32 14.75 -1.44
C PRO A 697 -40.06 13.24 -1.51
N THR A 698 -41.14 12.49 -1.83
CA THR A 698 -41.02 11.01 -1.96
C THR A 698 -40.90 10.56 -3.41
N ASP A 699 -41.10 11.47 -4.37
CA ASP A 699 -41.05 11.25 -5.81
C ASP A 699 -39.76 11.74 -6.49
N ALA A 700 -38.76 12.15 -5.71
CA ALA A 700 -37.48 12.60 -6.24
C ALA A 700 -36.73 11.47 -6.95
N THR A 701 -36.23 11.70 -8.15
CA THR A 701 -35.39 10.76 -8.89
C THR A 701 -34.01 10.67 -8.30
N THR A 702 -33.54 11.72 -7.62
CA THR A 702 -32.32 11.75 -6.85
C THR A 702 -32.55 12.43 -5.51
N ALA A 703 -32.27 11.74 -4.42
CA ALA A 703 -32.18 12.28 -3.06
C ALA A 703 -30.76 12.10 -2.56
N PHE A 704 -30.06 13.21 -2.28
CA PHE A 704 -28.66 13.17 -1.87
C PHE A 704 -28.33 14.30 -0.91
N HIS A 705 -28.08 13.97 0.36
CA HIS A 705 -27.66 14.91 1.42
C HIS A 705 -28.43 16.23 1.45
N GLY A 706 -29.77 16.14 1.49
CA GLY A 706 -30.65 17.31 1.53
C GLY A 706 -30.96 17.93 0.17
N LEU A 707 -30.49 17.41 -0.93
CA LEU A 707 -30.82 17.82 -2.28
C LEU A 707 -31.74 16.79 -2.92
N TYR A 708 -32.86 17.28 -3.55
CA TYR A 708 -33.86 16.44 -4.17
C TYR A 708 -34.14 16.94 -5.61
N LEU A 709 -33.84 16.10 -6.60
CA LEU A 709 -33.97 16.41 -8.02
C LEU A 709 -35.07 15.59 -8.64
N GLY A 710 -35.77 16.16 -9.64
CA GLY A 710 -36.78 15.47 -10.41
C GLY A 710 -38.08 15.18 -9.64
N SER A 711 -38.34 15.85 -8.52
CA SER A 711 -39.61 15.79 -7.80
C SER A 711 -40.60 16.73 -8.41
N SER A 712 -41.90 16.34 -8.45
CA SER A 712 -43.00 17.22 -8.78
C SER A 712 -43.61 17.93 -7.57
N ALA A 713 -43.29 17.47 -6.36
CA ALA A 713 -43.83 18.01 -5.12
C ALA A 713 -43.36 19.45 -4.86
N VAL A 714 -44.29 20.33 -4.53
CA VAL A 714 -44.05 21.72 -4.12
C VAL A 714 -44.62 21.90 -2.72
N GLY A 715 -43.88 22.64 -1.88
CA GLY A 715 -44.30 22.92 -0.52
C GLY A 715 -45.66 23.69 -0.46
N SER A 716 -46.36 23.61 0.67
CA SER A 716 -47.64 24.24 0.89
C SER A 716 -47.57 25.69 1.37
N ASN A 717 -46.41 26.11 1.87
CA ASN A 717 -46.23 27.46 2.42
C ASN A 717 -45.23 28.25 1.53
N LYS A 718 -45.74 29.34 0.93
CA LYS A 718 -44.96 30.24 0.08
C LYS A 718 -44.05 31.13 0.96
N VAL A 719 -42.78 31.02 0.82
CA VAL A 719 -41.76 31.75 1.62
C VAL A 719 -41.37 33.07 0.97
N TYR A 720 -41.09 33.03 -0.36
CA TYR A 720 -40.55 34.19 -1.06
C TYR A 720 -40.84 34.12 -2.58
N SER A 721 -40.96 35.31 -3.20
CA SER A 721 -41.08 35.45 -4.65
C SER A 721 -40.04 36.42 -5.18
N PHE A 722 -39.46 36.12 -6.33
CA PHE A 722 -38.46 36.96 -6.97
C PHE A 722 -38.49 36.87 -8.49
N THR A 723 -37.84 37.85 -9.13
CA THR A 723 -37.64 37.86 -10.58
C THR A 723 -36.17 37.55 -10.87
N ALA A 724 -35.89 36.59 -11.76
CA ALA A 724 -34.54 36.25 -12.15
C ALA A 724 -33.87 37.31 -13.03
N LYS A 725 -32.59 37.48 -12.86
CA LYS A 725 -31.73 38.32 -13.69
C LYS A 725 -31.34 37.59 -14.96
#